data_de4a9dbb5653499cd5a3eb47dd31f230
#
_entry.id   de4a9dbb5653499cd5a3eb47dd31f230
#
_cell.length_a   1.000
_cell.length_b   1.000
_cell.length_c   1.000
_cell.angle_alpha   90.00
_cell.angle_beta   90.00
_cell.angle_gamma   90.00
#
_symmetry.space_group_name_H-M   'P 1'
#
loop_
_entity.id
_entity.type
_entity.pdbx_description
1 polymer ?
#
loop_
_entity_poly.entity_id
_entity_poly.type
_entity_poly.pdbx_seq_one_letter_code
_entity_poly.pdbx_strand_id
1 'polypeptide(L)'
;MREQSSSFEIARIVRELSEMVGARVRKSYQPHYEQIVVRLNRKGMPSTDLVIVRGLRAYCSNRDRPMPTQPSQFAMILRKHLNNSRLVGVRQYGFDRVIQMDFEHGGGRLSLIIELFRDGNVLLLDQEGVIIRPLTHAKYASRSLKKGVAYSPPPEAIDPRGLSGESLNEILSSSDHALIRTLASKVNLGRIYGSAVCSLAGIDEDSESNSLTEVQKSSLEIALSKMLDDLDQGEGGNIWLSDHASKDAWNSAENESDRDSAAAGIIEFSPIELPSMNESMRESTSRLSDAYDFIFGSHDAAAFIRREEEKLVEAGDRAEDESSKLSRRASQQRKAIEKFNQRAAITQELGKSIQDNWGHVDSILTQLNNAVEERGWLDIADIAHEVEWLDSVDPAKHTVVAFLPDEDGEPGASVTLDASKTVHQNAQRYFGEARSQKNKAKGALEALEKTERSKKTADKKAAREAASGKLKSRKRARKFWFEKYRWAILSGGHLIIGGKDAKGNDVLVRKHLSTSDLYFHADLHGAPSCSLKLRDGLVPSDSQEGLIPKGVTSMQISQTLGEGLDDARELDDSVISEAAQMAVCWSRAWGSGGAAATAFHARSSQVSKTTETGDSLARGSFVVRGERSWHKDVPLEVAIGLAVVNGVPMPITGVPSTISEICERWARISPGREKKEALANRISKSTGLSQEDVLSCLPPGGCSVDDKGLIIP
;
A
#
# COMPACT_ATOMS: atom_id res chain seq x y z
N MET A 1 -10.92 0.06 19.01
CA MET A 1 -10.95 -1.38 18.70
C MET A 1 -9.54 -1.85 18.38
N ARG A 2 -9.16 -3.06 18.81
CA ARG A 2 -7.84 -3.63 18.53
C ARG A 2 -7.76 -4.18 17.09
N GLU A 3 -6.60 -4.06 16.47
CA GLU A 3 -6.36 -4.58 15.11
C GLU A 3 -5.59 -5.90 15.10
N GLN A 4 -4.89 -6.19 16.19
CA GLN A 4 -4.03 -7.37 16.33
C GLN A 4 -4.76 -8.51 17.04
N SER A 5 -4.68 -9.71 16.45
CA SER A 5 -5.20 -10.94 17.06
C SER A 5 -4.38 -11.33 18.29
N SER A 6 -5.03 -11.85 19.30
CA SER A 6 -4.41 -12.54 20.44
C SER A 6 -4.30 -14.04 20.19
N SER A 7 -3.69 -14.75 21.12
CA SER A 7 -3.59 -16.23 21.06
C SER A 7 -4.95 -16.91 21.07
N PHE A 8 -5.96 -16.30 21.70
CA PHE A 8 -7.34 -16.82 21.76
C PHE A 8 -8.01 -16.77 20.39
N GLU A 9 -7.96 -15.63 19.69
CA GLU A 9 -8.49 -15.56 18.33
C GLU A 9 -7.75 -16.50 17.39
N ILE A 10 -6.42 -16.62 17.53
CA ILE A 10 -5.64 -17.53 16.72
C ILE A 10 -6.04 -18.97 16.94
N ALA A 11 -6.32 -19.40 18.19
CA ALA A 11 -6.82 -20.74 18.49
C ALA A 11 -8.12 -21.04 17.73
N ARG A 12 -9.07 -20.09 17.73
CA ARG A 12 -10.34 -20.25 17.00
C ARG A 12 -10.13 -20.24 15.47
N ILE A 13 -9.32 -19.33 14.94
CA ILE A 13 -9.00 -19.26 13.50
C ILE A 13 -8.30 -20.54 13.03
N VAL A 14 -7.39 -21.10 13.83
CA VAL A 14 -6.73 -22.39 13.52
C VAL A 14 -7.76 -23.53 13.45
N ARG A 15 -8.76 -23.55 14.33
CA ARG A 15 -9.85 -24.52 14.29
C ARG A 15 -10.69 -24.37 13.01
N GLU A 16 -11.09 -23.15 12.64
CA GLU A 16 -11.80 -22.88 11.40
C GLU A 16 -10.97 -23.26 10.15
N LEU A 17 -9.68 -22.97 10.15
CA LEU A 17 -8.77 -23.37 9.08
C LEU A 17 -8.56 -24.89 9.02
N SER A 18 -8.68 -25.60 10.14
CA SER A 18 -8.60 -27.07 10.19
C SER A 18 -9.76 -27.73 9.47
N GLU A 19 -10.92 -27.09 9.41
CA GLU A 19 -12.06 -27.54 8.59
C GLU A 19 -11.74 -27.50 7.09
N MET A 20 -10.78 -26.65 6.68
CA MET A 20 -10.31 -26.56 5.31
C MET A 20 -9.27 -27.62 4.94
N VAL A 21 -8.88 -28.52 5.84
CA VAL A 21 -7.99 -29.64 5.54
C VAL A 21 -8.57 -30.46 4.38
N GLY A 22 -7.71 -30.80 3.43
CA GLY A 22 -8.10 -31.39 2.14
C GLY A 22 -8.29 -30.40 0.99
N ALA A 23 -8.41 -29.10 1.29
CA ALA A 23 -8.45 -28.06 0.26
C ALA A 23 -7.14 -27.97 -0.52
N ARG A 24 -7.21 -27.50 -1.77
CA ARG A 24 -6.04 -27.24 -2.60
C ARG A 24 -5.79 -25.75 -2.75
N VAL A 25 -4.53 -25.37 -2.72
CA VAL A 25 -4.12 -23.99 -3.02
C VAL A 25 -4.35 -23.72 -4.52
N ARG A 26 -5.27 -22.83 -4.83
CA ARG A 26 -5.55 -22.42 -6.21
C ARG A 26 -4.56 -21.38 -6.72
N LYS A 27 -4.27 -20.36 -5.90
CA LYS A 27 -3.34 -19.29 -6.24
C LYS A 27 -3.02 -18.46 -5.01
N SER A 28 -1.80 -17.92 -4.96
CA SER A 28 -1.37 -16.99 -3.91
C SER A 28 -1.14 -15.60 -4.50
N TYR A 29 -1.43 -14.56 -3.72
CA TYR A 29 -1.31 -13.16 -4.11
C TYR A 29 -0.66 -12.36 -2.99
N GLN A 30 -0.08 -11.23 -3.35
CA GLN A 30 0.38 -10.19 -2.43
C GLN A 30 -0.18 -8.85 -2.88
N PRO A 31 -1.41 -8.50 -2.46
CA PRO A 31 -2.04 -7.24 -2.83
C PRO A 31 -1.27 -6.03 -2.31
N HIS A 32 -0.82 -6.08 -1.07
CA HIS A 32 0.00 -5.08 -0.41
C HIS A 32 1.30 -5.73 0.11
N TYR A 33 2.36 -4.94 0.36
CA TYR A 33 3.61 -5.49 0.90
C TYR A 33 3.44 -6.16 2.27
N GLU A 34 2.42 -5.78 3.02
CA GLU A 34 2.06 -6.36 4.33
C GLU A 34 0.94 -7.40 4.26
N GLN A 35 0.33 -7.62 3.09
CA GLN A 35 -0.80 -8.53 2.97
C GLN A 35 -0.52 -9.67 2.00
N ILE A 36 -0.77 -10.90 2.44
CA ILE A 36 -0.75 -12.11 1.63
C ILE A 36 -2.16 -12.69 1.57
N VAL A 37 -2.57 -13.17 0.41
CA VAL A 37 -3.83 -13.87 0.23
C VAL A 37 -3.56 -15.22 -0.43
N VAL A 38 -4.00 -16.30 0.24
CA VAL A 38 -3.91 -17.67 -0.27
C VAL A 38 -5.31 -18.17 -0.57
N ARG A 39 -5.62 -18.36 -1.86
CA ARG A 39 -6.92 -18.87 -2.29
C ARG A 39 -6.97 -20.37 -2.20
N LEU A 40 -7.86 -20.88 -1.35
CA LEU A 40 -8.12 -22.27 -1.09
C LEU A 40 -9.40 -22.71 -1.81
N ASN A 41 -9.39 -23.94 -2.34
CA ASN A 41 -10.55 -24.55 -2.99
C ASN A 41 -10.73 -25.98 -2.50
N ARG A 42 -11.91 -26.27 -1.95
CA ARG A 42 -12.33 -27.60 -1.52
C ARG A 42 -13.51 -28.05 -2.38
N LYS A 43 -13.51 -29.30 -2.80
CA LYS A 43 -14.61 -29.86 -3.61
C LYS A 43 -15.93 -29.75 -2.84
N GLY A 44 -16.95 -29.18 -3.47
CA GLY A 44 -18.27 -28.99 -2.89
C GLY A 44 -18.44 -27.71 -2.04
N MET A 45 -17.37 -26.92 -1.87
CA MET A 45 -17.41 -25.63 -1.14
C MET A 45 -17.04 -24.45 -2.04
N PRO A 46 -17.50 -23.24 -1.74
CA PRO A 46 -17.03 -22.04 -2.44
C PRO A 46 -15.52 -21.85 -2.22
N SER A 47 -14.89 -21.16 -3.16
CA SER A 47 -13.46 -20.80 -3.04
C SER A 47 -13.30 -19.76 -1.94
N THR A 48 -12.44 -20.00 -0.97
CA THR A 48 -12.21 -19.14 0.20
C THR A 48 -10.81 -18.56 0.15
N ASP A 49 -10.66 -17.28 0.46
CA ASP A 49 -9.39 -16.58 0.58
C ASP A 49 -8.94 -16.57 2.05
N LEU A 50 -7.79 -17.17 2.35
CA LEU A 50 -7.08 -16.91 3.59
C LEU A 50 -6.36 -15.57 3.44
N VAL A 51 -6.82 -14.59 4.16
CA VAL A 51 -6.24 -13.24 4.23
C VAL A 51 -5.27 -13.20 5.40
N ILE A 52 -4.04 -12.79 5.15
CA ILE A 52 -2.98 -12.66 6.14
C ILE A 52 -2.49 -11.22 6.09
N VAL A 53 -2.69 -10.48 7.17
CA VAL A 53 -2.15 -9.13 7.36
C VAL A 53 -0.99 -9.26 8.34
N ARG A 54 0.21 -8.99 7.86
CA ARG A 54 1.48 -9.20 8.56
C ARG A 54 1.47 -8.55 9.96
N GLY A 55 1.78 -9.34 10.96
CA GLY A 55 1.86 -8.88 12.36
C GLY A 55 0.52 -8.55 13.02
N LEU A 56 -0.60 -8.61 12.29
CA LEU A 56 -1.91 -8.20 12.80
C LEU A 56 -2.89 -9.36 12.91
N ARG A 57 -3.28 -9.96 11.78
CA ARG A 57 -4.39 -10.94 11.75
C ARG A 57 -4.31 -11.90 10.57
N ALA A 58 -4.98 -13.02 10.71
CA ALA A 58 -5.25 -13.95 9.62
C ALA A 58 -6.69 -14.49 9.78
N TYR A 59 -7.44 -14.57 8.69
CA TYR A 59 -8.83 -15.02 8.69
C TYR A 59 -9.29 -15.49 7.30
N CYS A 60 -10.35 -16.26 7.25
CA CYS A 60 -11.00 -16.68 6.01
C CYS A 60 -12.01 -15.63 5.55
N SER A 61 -12.01 -15.33 4.24
CA SER A 61 -12.95 -14.38 3.63
C SER A 61 -13.42 -14.90 2.29
N ASN A 62 -14.70 -14.68 1.99
CA ASN A 62 -15.28 -14.94 0.67
C ASN A 62 -15.53 -13.66 -0.11
N ARG A 63 -15.21 -12.51 0.48
CA ARG A 63 -15.36 -11.17 -0.09
C ARG A 63 -14.57 -11.04 -1.39
N ASP A 64 -15.19 -10.46 -2.42
CA ASP A 64 -14.46 -10.15 -3.65
C ASP A 64 -13.46 -9.03 -3.40
N ARG A 65 -12.26 -9.21 -3.93
CA ARG A 65 -11.17 -8.27 -3.71
C ARG A 65 -10.30 -8.12 -4.95
N PRO A 66 -9.89 -6.90 -5.25
CA PRO A 66 -8.97 -6.63 -6.36
C PRO A 66 -7.61 -7.28 -6.12
N MET A 67 -7.13 -8.02 -7.10
CA MET A 67 -5.85 -8.72 -7.04
C MET A 67 -4.86 -8.20 -8.08
N PRO A 68 -3.56 -8.07 -7.74
CA PRO A 68 -2.56 -7.66 -8.71
C PRO A 68 -2.46 -8.67 -9.86
N THR A 69 -2.41 -8.17 -11.09
CA THR A 69 -2.19 -9.00 -12.29
C THR A 69 -0.77 -9.52 -12.33
N GLN A 70 0.20 -8.70 -11.93
CA GLN A 70 1.59 -9.11 -11.80
C GLN A 70 1.89 -9.53 -10.37
N PRO A 71 2.36 -10.77 -10.14
CA PRO A 71 2.71 -11.25 -8.81
C PRO A 71 4.00 -10.59 -8.32
N SER A 72 4.07 -10.34 -7.01
CA SER A 72 5.33 -9.99 -6.35
C SER A 72 6.29 -11.20 -6.35
N GLN A 73 7.56 -10.94 -6.03
CA GLN A 73 8.56 -12.01 -5.92
C GLN A 73 8.15 -13.08 -4.89
N PHE A 74 7.59 -12.66 -3.74
CA PHE A 74 7.13 -13.60 -2.70
C PHE A 74 5.92 -14.41 -3.19
N ALA A 75 4.93 -13.76 -3.80
CA ALA A 75 3.78 -14.45 -4.39
C ALA A 75 4.17 -15.43 -5.49
N MET A 76 5.21 -15.12 -6.29
CA MET A 76 5.75 -16.07 -7.29
C MET A 76 6.34 -17.31 -6.65
N ILE A 77 7.07 -17.17 -5.54
CA ILE A 77 7.63 -18.30 -4.80
C ILE A 77 6.52 -19.15 -4.19
N LEU A 78 5.52 -18.52 -3.55
CA LEU A 78 4.34 -19.25 -3.07
C LEU A 78 3.63 -20.02 -4.20
N ARG A 79 3.44 -19.38 -5.37
CA ARG A 79 2.84 -20.03 -6.55
C ARG A 79 3.68 -21.19 -7.05
N LYS A 80 5.01 -21.04 -7.09
CA LYS A 80 5.91 -22.11 -7.53
C LYS A 80 5.81 -23.36 -6.66
N HIS A 81 5.70 -23.18 -5.37
CA HIS A 81 5.79 -24.28 -4.40
C HIS A 81 4.41 -24.78 -3.92
N LEU A 82 3.43 -23.88 -3.75
CA LEU A 82 2.12 -24.24 -3.17
C LEU A 82 1.00 -24.40 -4.19
N ASN A 83 1.17 -24.02 -5.46
CA ASN A 83 0.08 -24.13 -6.42
C ASN A 83 -0.36 -25.60 -6.59
N ASN A 84 -1.67 -25.85 -6.43
CA ASN A 84 -2.29 -27.18 -6.44
C ASN A 84 -1.87 -28.11 -5.28
N SER A 85 -1.06 -27.67 -4.30
CA SER A 85 -0.77 -28.45 -3.09
C SER A 85 -2.01 -28.60 -2.23
N ARG A 86 -2.09 -29.71 -1.52
CA ARG A 86 -3.19 -30.07 -0.62
C ARG A 86 -2.84 -29.64 0.80
N LEU A 87 -3.73 -28.91 1.45
CA LEU A 87 -3.64 -28.61 2.88
C LEU A 87 -3.86 -29.90 3.67
N VAL A 88 -2.90 -30.29 4.49
CA VAL A 88 -2.93 -31.55 5.25
C VAL A 88 -2.93 -31.35 6.75
N GLY A 89 -2.65 -30.16 7.23
CA GLY A 89 -2.72 -29.81 8.64
C GLY A 89 -2.64 -28.33 8.89
N VAL A 90 -3.28 -27.90 9.97
CA VAL A 90 -3.19 -26.52 10.50
C VAL A 90 -3.00 -26.65 12.01
N ARG A 91 -2.10 -25.88 12.58
CA ARG A 91 -1.89 -25.83 14.02
C ARG A 91 -1.43 -24.47 14.50
N GLN A 92 -1.77 -24.12 15.72
CA GLN A 92 -1.17 -23.04 16.48
C GLN A 92 0.13 -23.55 17.08
N TYR A 93 1.18 -22.74 17.10
CA TYR A 93 2.43 -23.09 17.74
C TYR A 93 2.38 -22.71 19.24
N GLY A 94 2.32 -23.71 20.11
CA GLY A 94 2.00 -23.48 21.52
C GLY A 94 0.65 -22.78 21.66
N PHE A 95 0.55 -21.87 22.63
CA PHE A 95 -0.57 -20.93 22.73
C PHE A 95 -0.09 -19.52 22.37
N ASP A 96 0.57 -19.37 21.20
CA ASP A 96 1.13 -18.11 20.73
C ASP A 96 0.47 -17.69 19.41
N ARG A 97 0.80 -16.49 18.96
CA ARG A 97 0.30 -15.86 17.73
C ARG A 97 1.07 -16.33 16.49
N VAL A 98 1.26 -17.62 16.38
CA VAL A 98 1.90 -18.30 15.26
C VAL A 98 1.02 -19.41 14.73
N ILE A 99 0.71 -19.34 13.43
CA ILE A 99 -0.04 -20.38 12.71
C ILE A 99 0.93 -21.15 11.82
N GLN A 100 0.90 -22.45 11.88
CA GLN A 100 1.57 -23.34 10.94
C GLN A 100 0.53 -24.05 10.09
N MET A 101 0.69 -23.96 8.77
CA MET A 101 -0.11 -24.69 7.79
C MET A 101 0.78 -25.61 6.98
N ASP A 102 0.46 -26.90 6.98
CA ASP A 102 1.23 -27.93 6.30
C ASP A 102 0.54 -28.33 4.99
N PHE A 103 1.33 -28.37 3.92
CA PHE A 103 0.88 -28.67 2.57
C PHE A 103 1.65 -29.86 1.99
N GLU A 104 0.96 -30.68 1.20
CA GLU A 104 1.54 -31.81 0.47
C GLU A 104 1.54 -31.51 -1.03
N HIS A 105 2.70 -31.66 -1.67
CA HIS A 105 2.88 -31.45 -3.10
C HIS A 105 3.94 -32.39 -3.66
N GLY A 106 3.57 -33.18 -4.68
CA GLY A 106 4.54 -34.03 -5.40
C GLY A 106 5.32 -35.02 -4.54
N GLY A 107 4.73 -35.47 -3.41
CA GLY A 107 5.37 -36.41 -2.45
C GLY A 107 6.25 -35.72 -1.39
N GLY A 108 6.40 -34.37 -1.42
CA GLY A 108 7.09 -33.58 -0.40
C GLY A 108 6.11 -32.80 0.49
N ARG A 109 6.55 -32.46 1.69
CA ARG A 109 5.79 -31.62 2.63
C ARG A 109 6.39 -30.22 2.68
N LEU A 110 5.55 -29.20 2.69
CA LEU A 110 5.92 -27.79 2.81
C LEU A 110 5.11 -27.19 3.95
N SER A 111 5.70 -26.26 4.68
CA SER A 111 5.01 -25.55 5.76
C SER A 111 4.97 -24.05 5.51
N LEU A 112 3.82 -23.42 5.66
CA LEU A 112 3.65 -21.97 5.69
C LEU A 112 3.51 -21.56 7.15
N ILE A 113 4.47 -20.75 7.64
CA ILE A 113 4.45 -20.18 8.98
C ILE A 113 3.96 -18.75 8.89
N ILE A 114 3.01 -18.40 9.74
CA ILE A 114 2.41 -17.06 9.84
C ILE A 114 2.63 -16.56 11.25
N GLU A 115 3.54 -15.59 11.42
CA GLU A 115 3.83 -14.94 12.70
C GLU A 115 3.03 -13.64 12.80
N LEU A 116 2.15 -13.52 13.80
CA LEU A 116 1.21 -12.42 13.99
C LEU A 116 1.55 -11.58 15.26
N PHE A 117 2.82 -11.29 15.47
CA PHE A 117 3.27 -10.45 16.58
C PHE A 117 4.27 -9.40 16.09
N ARG A 118 4.28 -8.21 16.70
CA ARG A 118 5.11 -7.06 16.29
C ARG A 118 5.02 -6.80 14.78
N ASP A 119 6.17 -6.79 14.10
CA ASP A 119 6.24 -6.64 12.65
C ASP A 119 5.79 -7.89 11.89
N GLY A 120 5.66 -9.02 12.57
CA GLY A 120 5.24 -10.28 12.01
C GLY A 120 6.06 -10.78 10.82
N ASN A 121 5.77 -11.99 10.35
CA ASN A 121 6.36 -12.53 9.13
C ASN A 121 5.49 -13.63 8.52
N VAL A 122 5.71 -13.93 7.25
CA VAL A 122 5.17 -15.11 6.59
C VAL A 122 6.34 -15.86 5.95
N LEU A 123 6.51 -17.11 6.29
CA LEU A 123 7.66 -17.91 5.86
C LEU A 123 7.20 -19.19 5.18
N LEU A 124 7.83 -19.52 4.06
CA LEU A 124 7.67 -20.84 3.44
C LEU A 124 8.87 -21.70 3.81
N LEU A 125 8.60 -22.90 4.36
CA LEU A 125 9.61 -23.88 4.76
C LEU A 125 9.51 -25.12 3.87
N ASP A 126 10.65 -25.80 3.71
CA ASP A 126 10.72 -27.14 3.14
C ASP A 126 10.41 -28.24 4.19
N GLN A 127 10.52 -29.50 3.78
CA GLN A 127 10.24 -30.65 4.62
C GLN A 127 11.23 -30.83 5.80
N GLU A 128 12.43 -30.27 5.69
CA GLU A 128 13.46 -30.25 6.73
C GLU A 128 13.29 -29.04 7.68
N GLY A 129 12.29 -28.20 7.48
CA GLY A 129 12.05 -26.99 8.27
C GLY A 129 12.98 -25.84 7.93
N VAL A 130 13.67 -25.89 6.78
CA VAL A 130 14.56 -24.82 6.32
C VAL A 130 13.76 -23.77 5.56
N ILE A 131 14.05 -22.49 5.81
CA ILE A 131 13.35 -21.38 5.18
C ILE A 131 13.69 -21.29 3.69
N ILE A 132 12.72 -21.62 2.83
CA ILE A 132 12.81 -21.38 1.40
C ILE A 132 12.78 -19.89 1.10
N ARG A 133 11.83 -19.18 1.75
CA ARG A 133 11.70 -17.72 1.63
C ARG A 133 10.89 -17.13 2.78
N PRO A 134 11.38 -16.09 3.48
CA PRO A 134 10.55 -15.25 4.32
C PRO A 134 9.94 -14.12 3.49
N LEU A 135 8.81 -13.57 3.93
CA LEU A 135 8.23 -12.34 3.37
C LEU A 135 9.21 -11.18 3.55
N THR A 136 9.74 -11.03 4.76
CA THR A 136 10.77 -10.05 5.10
C THR A 136 11.95 -10.74 5.79
N HIS A 137 13.17 -10.34 5.42
CA HIS A 137 14.35 -10.80 6.15
C HIS A 137 14.41 -10.12 7.51
N ALA A 138 14.60 -10.89 8.57
CA ALA A 138 14.70 -10.37 9.94
C ALA A 138 15.83 -11.08 10.71
N LYS A 139 16.46 -10.34 11.61
CA LYS A 139 17.46 -10.86 12.55
C LYS A 139 17.08 -10.39 13.94
N TYR A 140 16.80 -11.33 14.81
CA TYR A 140 16.53 -11.12 16.24
C TYR A 140 17.72 -11.58 17.06
N ALA A 141 17.72 -11.30 18.35
CA ALA A 141 18.82 -11.70 19.24
C ALA A 141 19.00 -13.23 19.26
N SER A 142 17.91 -14.00 19.27
CA SER A 142 17.92 -15.47 19.40
C SER A 142 17.72 -16.23 18.09
N ARG A 143 17.28 -15.57 16.99
CA ARG A 143 16.94 -16.25 15.74
C ARG A 143 17.12 -15.39 14.49
N SER A 144 17.28 -16.02 13.33
CA SER A 144 17.43 -15.34 12.05
C SER A 144 16.47 -15.92 11.03
N LEU A 145 15.64 -15.04 10.43
CA LEU A 145 14.67 -15.40 9.41
C LEU A 145 15.23 -15.04 8.02
N LYS A 146 16.07 -15.93 7.49
CA LYS A 146 16.72 -15.79 6.18
C LYS A 146 16.56 -17.08 5.38
N LYS A 147 16.60 -16.96 4.06
CA LYS A 147 16.63 -18.13 3.16
C LYS A 147 17.79 -19.05 3.52
N GLY A 148 17.53 -20.37 3.55
CA GLY A 148 18.52 -21.41 3.80
C GLY A 148 18.88 -21.61 5.28
N VAL A 149 18.18 -20.95 6.20
CA VAL A 149 18.34 -21.13 7.65
C VAL A 149 17.18 -21.98 8.17
N ALA A 150 17.46 -22.93 9.08
CA ALA A 150 16.39 -23.67 9.76
C ALA A 150 15.50 -22.70 10.55
N TYR A 151 14.20 -22.89 10.46
CA TYR A 151 13.25 -22.07 11.20
C TYR A 151 13.34 -22.38 12.69
N SER A 152 13.53 -21.35 13.48
CA SER A 152 13.40 -21.40 14.94
C SER A 152 12.19 -20.54 15.33
N PRO A 153 11.20 -21.10 16.04
CA PRO A 153 10.05 -20.34 16.52
C PRO A 153 10.47 -19.28 17.55
N PRO A 154 9.58 -18.35 17.90
CA PRO A 154 9.80 -17.47 19.03
C PRO A 154 9.96 -18.28 20.33
N PRO A 155 10.55 -17.71 21.40
CA PRO A 155 10.56 -18.35 22.71
C PRO A 155 9.15 -18.76 23.11
N GLU A 156 9.00 -19.96 23.64
CA GLU A 156 7.70 -20.49 24.04
C GLU A 156 7.06 -19.60 25.11
N ALA A 157 5.83 -19.19 24.86
CA ALA A 157 4.94 -18.62 25.86
C ALA A 157 4.24 -19.74 26.63
N ILE A 158 3.84 -19.46 27.85
CA ILE A 158 3.05 -20.41 28.65
C ILE A 158 1.74 -20.72 27.89
N ASP A 159 1.42 -22.01 27.77
CA ASP A 159 0.10 -22.45 27.33
C ASP A 159 -0.83 -22.59 28.54
N PRO A 160 -1.82 -21.69 28.70
CA PRO A 160 -2.71 -21.74 29.85
C PRO A 160 -3.58 -23.00 29.91
N ARG A 161 -3.76 -23.71 28.78
CA ARG A 161 -4.53 -24.97 28.75
C ARG A 161 -3.82 -26.14 29.45
N GLY A 162 -2.50 -26.04 29.57
CA GLY A 162 -1.67 -27.04 30.26
C GLY A 162 -1.32 -26.67 31.71
N LEU A 163 -1.79 -25.53 32.25
CA LEU A 163 -1.49 -25.12 33.59
C LEU A 163 -2.30 -25.93 34.60
N SER A 164 -1.60 -26.59 35.53
CA SER A 164 -2.26 -27.16 36.73
C SER A 164 -2.59 -26.03 37.72
N GLY A 165 -3.56 -26.27 38.60
CA GLY A 165 -3.88 -25.30 39.67
C GLY A 165 -2.68 -24.99 40.56
N GLU A 166 -1.80 -25.97 40.80
CA GLU A 166 -0.56 -25.79 41.55
C GLU A 166 0.39 -24.81 40.85
N SER A 167 0.62 -25.00 39.52
CA SER A 167 1.45 -24.09 38.72
C SER A 167 0.86 -22.67 38.61
N LEU A 168 -0.47 -22.55 38.51
CA LEU A 168 -1.13 -21.25 38.53
C LEU A 168 -0.92 -20.56 39.88
N ASN A 169 -1.07 -21.29 40.99
CA ASN A 169 -0.85 -20.77 42.33
C ASN A 169 0.60 -20.33 42.57
N GLU A 170 1.59 -21.06 42.05
CA GLU A 170 3.00 -20.62 42.10
C GLU A 170 3.21 -19.31 41.37
N ILE A 171 2.63 -19.17 40.14
CA ILE A 171 2.73 -17.94 39.33
C ILE A 171 2.12 -16.76 40.11
N LEU A 172 0.92 -16.94 40.67
CA LEU A 172 0.22 -15.92 41.42
C LEU A 172 0.99 -15.52 42.68
N SER A 173 1.44 -16.50 43.48
CA SER A 173 2.14 -16.27 44.76
C SER A 173 3.52 -15.64 44.57
N SER A 174 4.17 -15.87 43.43
CA SER A 174 5.50 -15.31 43.08
C SER A 174 5.43 -13.91 42.43
N SER A 175 4.25 -13.35 42.25
CA SER A 175 4.04 -12.06 41.55
C SER A 175 3.58 -10.98 42.50
N ASP A 176 4.34 -9.91 42.64
CA ASP A 176 4.05 -8.66 43.35
C ASP A 176 3.29 -7.61 42.52
N HIS A 177 2.77 -8.04 41.37
CA HIS A 177 2.02 -7.19 40.45
C HIS A 177 0.52 -7.37 40.63
N ALA A 178 -0.27 -6.38 40.15
CA ALA A 178 -1.71 -6.51 40.02
C ALA A 178 -2.09 -7.78 39.26
N LEU A 179 -3.21 -8.41 39.65
CA LEU A 179 -3.70 -9.67 39.12
C LEU A 179 -3.81 -9.64 37.56
N ILE A 180 -4.41 -8.55 37.06
CA ILE A 180 -4.53 -8.37 35.60
C ILE A 180 -3.19 -8.43 34.87
N ARG A 181 -2.14 -7.83 35.44
CA ARG A 181 -0.81 -7.84 34.84
C ARG A 181 -0.16 -9.23 34.89
N THR A 182 -0.35 -9.96 35.97
CA THR A 182 0.13 -11.32 36.14
C THR A 182 -0.56 -12.27 35.15
N LEU A 183 -1.88 -12.23 35.08
CA LEU A 183 -2.66 -13.02 34.13
C LEU A 183 -2.32 -12.69 32.69
N ALA A 184 -2.23 -11.41 32.36
CA ALA A 184 -1.96 -10.98 31.00
C ALA A 184 -0.58 -11.39 30.50
N SER A 185 0.47 -11.29 31.33
CA SER A 185 1.85 -11.48 30.89
C SER A 185 2.46 -12.82 31.30
N LYS A 186 2.24 -13.29 32.54
CA LYS A 186 2.81 -14.54 33.05
C LYS A 186 1.96 -15.76 32.74
N VAL A 187 0.63 -15.62 32.65
CA VAL A 187 -0.30 -16.68 32.22
C VAL A 187 -0.61 -16.62 30.72
N ASN A 188 -0.12 -15.58 30.02
CA ASN A 188 -0.27 -15.40 28.58
C ASN A 188 -1.73 -15.21 28.11
N LEU A 189 -2.62 -14.69 28.96
CA LEU A 189 -4.01 -14.42 28.58
C LEU A 189 -4.17 -13.12 27.77
N GLY A 190 -3.24 -12.16 27.94
CA GLY A 190 -3.46 -10.78 27.49
C GLY A 190 -4.48 -10.05 28.39
N ARG A 191 -4.64 -8.75 28.19
CA ARG A 191 -5.46 -7.92 29.08
C ARG A 191 -6.95 -8.32 29.03
N ILE A 192 -7.52 -8.50 27.83
CA ILE A 192 -8.95 -8.73 27.64
C ILE A 192 -9.40 -10.03 28.34
N TYR A 193 -8.68 -11.11 28.08
CA TYR A 193 -9.01 -12.42 28.67
C TYR A 193 -8.60 -12.53 30.11
N GLY A 194 -7.55 -11.82 30.54
CA GLY A 194 -7.23 -11.67 31.95
C GLY A 194 -8.34 -10.96 32.73
N SER A 195 -8.87 -9.85 32.19
CA SER A 195 -10.01 -9.15 32.78
C SER A 195 -11.28 -10.01 32.78
N ALA A 196 -11.53 -10.80 31.73
CA ALA A 196 -12.66 -11.71 31.67
C ALA A 196 -12.58 -12.80 32.75
N VAL A 197 -11.39 -13.37 32.99
CA VAL A 197 -11.18 -14.34 34.09
C VAL A 197 -11.40 -13.73 35.45
N CYS A 198 -10.89 -12.50 35.71
CA CYS A 198 -11.13 -11.79 36.93
C CYS A 198 -12.64 -11.54 37.18
N SER A 199 -13.36 -11.11 36.13
CA SER A 199 -14.81 -10.88 36.19
C SER A 199 -15.57 -12.18 36.48
N LEU A 200 -15.23 -13.30 35.85
CA LEU A 200 -15.82 -14.62 36.07
C LEU A 200 -15.56 -15.11 37.48
N ALA A 201 -14.38 -14.87 38.04
CA ALA A 201 -13.99 -15.26 39.36
C ALA A 201 -14.56 -14.35 40.46
N GLY A 202 -15.11 -13.16 40.08
CA GLY A 202 -15.59 -12.14 41.00
C GLY A 202 -14.47 -11.47 41.82
N ILE A 203 -13.27 -11.32 41.20
CA ILE A 203 -12.08 -10.74 41.83
C ILE A 203 -11.74 -9.44 41.12
N ASP A 204 -11.41 -8.41 41.95
CA ASP A 204 -10.93 -7.13 41.39
C ASP A 204 -9.60 -7.33 40.67
N GLU A 205 -9.54 -6.88 39.40
CA GLU A 205 -8.38 -7.05 38.50
C GLU A 205 -7.14 -6.31 39.00
N ASP A 206 -7.30 -5.28 39.83
CA ASP A 206 -6.22 -4.49 40.43
C ASP A 206 -5.69 -5.07 41.76
N SER A 207 -6.31 -6.15 42.28
CA SER A 207 -5.83 -6.86 43.48
C SER A 207 -4.38 -7.34 43.29
N GLU A 208 -3.58 -7.30 44.36
CA GLU A 208 -2.22 -7.89 44.31
C GLU A 208 -2.27 -9.40 44.17
N SER A 209 -1.56 -9.95 43.19
CA SER A 209 -1.60 -11.41 42.83
C SER A 209 -1.22 -12.30 44.03
N ASN A 210 -0.21 -11.91 44.82
CA ASN A 210 0.30 -12.68 45.95
C ASN A 210 -0.56 -12.55 47.22
N SER A 211 -1.52 -11.63 47.25
CA SER A 211 -2.42 -11.39 48.40
C SER A 211 -3.73 -12.19 48.32
N LEU A 212 -3.96 -12.91 47.24
CA LEU A 212 -5.20 -13.69 47.03
C LEU A 212 -5.32 -14.82 48.04
N THR A 213 -6.52 -14.95 48.59
CA THR A 213 -6.89 -16.09 49.48
C THR A 213 -6.99 -17.39 48.66
N GLU A 214 -6.89 -18.54 49.31
CA GLU A 214 -7.04 -19.85 48.64
C GLU A 214 -8.41 -20.02 47.99
N VAL A 215 -9.47 -19.43 48.54
CA VAL A 215 -10.80 -19.42 47.92
C VAL A 215 -10.80 -18.63 46.62
N GLN A 216 -10.18 -17.47 46.61
CA GLN A 216 -10.05 -16.65 45.38
C GLN A 216 -9.20 -17.34 44.32
N LYS A 217 -8.09 -17.98 44.71
CA LYS A 217 -7.25 -18.76 43.78
C LYS A 217 -8.05 -19.92 43.14
N SER A 218 -8.82 -20.66 43.95
CA SER A 218 -9.69 -21.72 43.42
C SER A 218 -10.79 -21.16 42.50
N SER A 219 -11.38 -20.03 42.82
CA SER A 219 -12.37 -19.37 41.95
C SER A 219 -11.75 -18.94 40.62
N LEU A 220 -10.50 -18.46 40.64
CA LEU A 220 -9.75 -18.05 39.44
C LEU A 220 -9.42 -19.25 38.55
N GLU A 221 -9.01 -20.37 39.16
CA GLU A 221 -8.75 -21.65 38.45
C GLU A 221 -10.00 -22.16 37.73
N ILE A 222 -11.13 -22.18 38.42
CA ILE A 222 -12.42 -22.58 37.85
C ILE A 222 -12.82 -21.65 36.71
N ALA A 223 -12.67 -20.34 36.88
CA ALA A 223 -12.99 -19.34 35.88
C ALA A 223 -12.09 -19.49 34.64
N LEU A 224 -10.79 -19.72 34.82
CA LEU A 224 -9.84 -19.95 33.74
C LEU A 224 -10.17 -21.23 32.98
N SER A 225 -10.41 -22.34 33.68
CA SER A 225 -10.80 -23.62 33.06
C SER A 225 -12.07 -23.47 32.23
N LYS A 226 -13.11 -22.84 32.78
CA LYS A 226 -14.35 -22.58 32.06
C LYS A 226 -14.11 -21.77 30.78
N MET A 227 -13.33 -20.71 30.87
CA MET A 227 -13.04 -19.85 29.71
C MET A 227 -12.26 -20.59 28.62
N LEU A 228 -11.33 -21.48 28.98
CA LEU A 228 -10.59 -22.31 28.04
C LEU A 228 -11.47 -23.41 27.42
N ASP A 229 -12.37 -24.00 28.21
CA ASP A 229 -13.37 -24.96 27.70
C ASP A 229 -14.30 -24.27 26.68
N ASP A 230 -14.76 -23.04 26.96
CA ASP A 230 -15.57 -22.25 26.02
C ASP A 230 -14.79 -21.91 24.73
N LEU A 231 -13.49 -21.68 24.84
CA LEU A 231 -12.64 -21.51 23.66
C LEU A 231 -12.52 -22.77 22.81
N ASP A 232 -12.32 -23.91 23.44
CA ASP A 232 -12.09 -25.20 22.77
C ASP A 232 -13.40 -25.85 22.28
N GLN A 233 -14.50 -25.69 22.99
CA GLN A 233 -15.80 -26.32 22.67
C GLN A 233 -16.72 -25.41 21.87
N GLY A 234 -16.66 -24.08 22.10
CA GLY A 234 -17.54 -23.11 21.49
C GLY A 234 -17.35 -22.99 19.98
N GLU A 235 -18.34 -22.49 19.27
CA GLU A 235 -18.33 -22.23 17.83
C GLU A 235 -18.55 -20.74 17.56
N GLY A 236 -18.18 -20.28 16.35
CA GLY A 236 -18.40 -18.91 15.91
C GLY A 236 -17.51 -17.87 16.59
N GLY A 237 -17.98 -16.63 16.51
CA GLY A 237 -17.40 -15.45 17.15
C GLY A 237 -18.48 -14.57 17.74
N ASN A 238 -18.07 -13.65 18.59
CA ASN A 238 -18.94 -12.63 19.19
C ASN A 238 -18.42 -11.24 18.81
N ILE A 239 -19.34 -10.33 18.60
CA ILE A 239 -19.08 -8.90 18.41
C ILE A 239 -19.91 -8.10 19.41
N TRP A 240 -19.41 -6.96 19.84
CA TRP A 240 -20.13 -6.02 20.70
C TRP A 240 -20.27 -4.68 20.00
N LEU A 241 -21.48 -4.16 20.01
CA LEU A 241 -21.85 -2.90 19.38
C LEU A 241 -21.86 -1.77 20.42
N SER A 242 -21.58 -0.54 20.00
CA SER A 242 -21.42 0.61 20.89
C SER A 242 -22.70 1.01 21.61
N ASP A 243 -23.84 0.88 20.91
CA ASP A 243 -25.14 1.36 21.36
C ASP A 243 -26.28 0.64 20.61
N HIS A 244 -27.52 0.90 21.05
CA HIS A 244 -28.72 0.30 20.46
C HIS A 244 -28.93 0.70 18.97
N ALA A 245 -28.59 1.94 18.57
CA ALA A 245 -28.73 2.37 17.19
C ALA A 245 -27.78 1.60 16.27
N SER A 246 -26.54 1.36 16.71
CA SER A 246 -25.57 0.50 16.00
C SER A 246 -26.06 -0.95 15.92
N LYS A 247 -26.71 -1.46 16.97
CA LYS A 247 -27.28 -2.80 16.97
C LYS A 247 -28.46 -2.93 16.04
N ASP A 248 -29.35 -1.94 16.01
CA ASP A 248 -30.48 -1.90 15.08
C ASP A 248 -30.00 -1.80 13.63
N ALA A 249 -28.97 -0.98 13.35
CA ALA A 249 -28.35 -0.91 12.03
C ALA A 249 -27.72 -2.24 11.61
N TRP A 250 -27.06 -2.93 12.55
CA TRP A 250 -26.49 -4.27 12.31
C TRP A 250 -27.56 -5.31 11.96
N ASN A 251 -28.66 -5.33 12.73
CA ASN A 251 -29.74 -6.29 12.54
C ASN A 251 -30.59 -6.01 11.31
N SER A 252 -30.62 -4.75 10.84
CA SER A 252 -31.35 -4.33 9.64
C SER A 252 -30.51 -4.46 8.36
N ALA A 253 -29.24 -4.81 8.46
CA ALA A 253 -28.33 -4.90 7.32
C ALA A 253 -28.65 -6.12 6.42
N GLU A 254 -29.14 -5.86 5.20
CA GLU A 254 -29.56 -6.88 4.24
C GLU A 254 -28.43 -7.34 3.33
N ASN A 255 -27.45 -6.48 3.06
CA ASN A 255 -26.37 -6.74 2.12
C ASN A 255 -24.97 -6.45 2.75
N GLU A 256 -23.91 -6.75 1.99
CA GLU A 256 -22.52 -6.59 2.45
C GLU A 256 -22.16 -5.13 2.72
N SER A 257 -22.69 -4.19 1.92
CA SER A 257 -22.41 -2.75 2.09
C SER A 257 -23.07 -2.18 3.35
N ASP A 258 -24.30 -2.59 3.65
CA ASP A 258 -24.99 -2.19 4.88
C ASP A 258 -24.28 -2.72 6.10
N ARG A 259 -23.81 -3.97 6.05
CA ARG A 259 -23.03 -4.57 7.13
C ARG A 259 -21.67 -3.89 7.32
N ASP A 260 -20.99 -3.50 6.24
CA ASP A 260 -19.76 -2.72 6.33
C ASP A 260 -19.98 -1.35 7.00
N SER A 261 -21.13 -0.72 6.71
CA SER A 261 -21.50 0.54 7.34
C SER A 261 -21.85 0.35 8.83
N ALA A 262 -22.61 -0.69 9.15
CA ALA A 262 -22.98 -1.04 10.53
C ALA A 262 -21.77 -1.51 11.36
N ALA A 263 -20.77 -2.12 10.73
CA ALA A 263 -19.54 -2.59 11.37
C ALA A 263 -18.73 -1.44 12.03
N ALA A 264 -18.92 -0.20 11.60
CA ALA A 264 -18.32 0.97 12.27
C ALA A 264 -18.77 1.11 13.74
N GLY A 265 -19.92 0.56 14.10
CA GLY A 265 -20.43 0.51 15.47
C GLY A 265 -19.84 -0.62 16.34
N ILE A 266 -19.04 -1.53 15.78
CA ILE A 266 -18.44 -2.62 16.55
C ILE A 266 -17.26 -2.09 17.38
N ILE A 267 -17.30 -2.31 18.68
CA ILE A 267 -16.28 -1.86 19.63
C ILE A 267 -15.32 -2.96 20.07
N GLU A 268 -15.77 -4.23 20.06
CA GLU A 268 -14.93 -5.39 20.44
C GLU A 268 -15.42 -6.66 19.72
N PHE A 269 -14.54 -7.63 19.62
CA PHE A 269 -14.83 -8.97 19.11
C PHE A 269 -14.01 -10.03 19.87
N SER A 270 -14.56 -11.25 19.97
CA SER A 270 -13.91 -12.35 20.69
C SER A 270 -14.42 -13.72 20.21
N PRO A 271 -13.62 -14.80 20.30
CA PRO A 271 -14.08 -16.17 20.06
C PRO A 271 -14.98 -16.70 21.18
N ILE A 272 -15.01 -16.06 22.33
CA ILE A 272 -15.78 -16.45 23.52
C ILE A 272 -16.57 -15.24 24.05
N GLU A 273 -17.50 -15.49 24.92
CA GLU A 273 -18.22 -14.44 25.63
C GLU A 273 -17.29 -13.70 26.60
N LEU A 274 -17.46 -12.39 26.68
CA LEU A 274 -16.68 -11.53 27.58
C LEU A 274 -17.61 -10.97 28.67
N PRO A 275 -17.55 -11.49 29.91
CA PRO A 275 -18.42 -11.06 31.00
C PRO A 275 -18.25 -9.58 31.40
N SER A 276 -17.12 -8.99 31.06
CA SER A 276 -16.85 -7.55 31.27
C SER A 276 -17.58 -6.65 30.27
N MET A 277 -18.20 -7.23 29.22
CA MET A 277 -18.90 -6.49 28.18
C MET A 277 -20.42 -6.57 28.36
N ASN A 278 -21.13 -5.56 27.87
CA ASN A 278 -22.59 -5.53 27.94
C ASN A 278 -23.22 -6.61 27.04
N GLU A 279 -23.85 -7.62 27.64
CA GLU A 279 -24.47 -8.72 26.90
C GLU A 279 -25.60 -8.25 25.97
N SER A 280 -26.35 -7.19 26.34
CA SER A 280 -27.41 -6.66 25.48
C SER A 280 -26.91 -6.09 24.14
N MET A 281 -25.63 -5.76 24.06
CA MET A 281 -24.95 -5.24 22.86
C MET A 281 -24.20 -6.31 22.07
N ARG A 282 -24.25 -7.57 22.54
CA ARG A 282 -23.60 -8.69 21.87
C ARG A 282 -24.41 -9.19 20.68
N GLU A 283 -23.71 -9.56 19.62
CA GLU A 283 -24.22 -10.33 18.49
C GLU A 283 -23.24 -11.46 18.16
N SER A 284 -23.79 -12.61 17.74
CA SER A 284 -23.00 -13.77 17.38
C SER A 284 -22.76 -13.86 15.87
N THR A 285 -21.60 -14.34 15.46
CA THR A 285 -21.27 -14.66 14.06
C THR A 285 -21.05 -16.15 13.90
N SER A 286 -21.34 -16.68 12.71
CA SER A 286 -21.21 -18.12 12.43
C SER A 286 -19.78 -18.63 12.59
N ARG A 287 -18.80 -17.77 12.24
CA ARG A 287 -17.37 -18.02 12.42
C ARG A 287 -16.71 -16.73 12.94
N LEU A 288 -15.62 -16.87 13.65
CA LEU A 288 -14.81 -15.70 14.04
C LEU A 288 -14.24 -14.99 12.81
N SER A 289 -13.91 -15.75 11.75
CA SER A 289 -13.51 -15.17 10.45
C SER A 289 -14.56 -14.23 9.87
N ASP A 290 -15.85 -14.47 10.10
CA ASP A 290 -16.93 -13.60 9.62
C ASP A 290 -16.91 -12.26 10.41
N ALA A 291 -16.68 -12.31 11.73
CA ALA A 291 -16.47 -11.09 12.52
C ALA A 291 -15.28 -10.26 12.01
N TYR A 292 -14.15 -10.90 11.70
CA TYR A 292 -12.99 -10.24 11.08
C TYR A 292 -13.33 -9.63 9.72
N ASP A 293 -14.09 -10.35 8.89
CA ASP A 293 -14.44 -9.89 7.54
C ASP A 293 -15.41 -8.69 7.57
N PHE A 294 -16.31 -8.62 8.57
CA PHE A 294 -17.16 -7.45 8.80
C PHE A 294 -16.36 -6.24 9.26
N ILE A 295 -15.45 -6.43 10.21
CA ILE A 295 -14.68 -5.34 10.83
C ILE A 295 -13.58 -4.83 9.90
N PHE A 296 -12.81 -5.74 9.31
CA PHE A 296 -11.59 -5.41 8.57
C PHE A 296 -11.68 -5.71 7.07
N GLY A 297 -12.71 -6.44 6.64
CA GLY A 297 -12.78 -7.00 5.29
C GLY A 297 -12.80 -5.95 4.19
N SER A 298 -13.55 -4.88 4.35
CA SER A 298 -13.59 -3.76 3.40
C SER A 298 -12.21 -3.10 3.27
N HIS A 299 -11.59 -2.75 4.39
CA HIS A 299 -10.25 -2.18 4.44
C HIS A 299 -9.21 -3.13 3.84
N ASP A 300 -9.25 -4.42 4.20
CA ASP A 300 -8.28 -5.41 3.72
C ASP A 300 -8.52 -5.78 2.25
N ALA A 301 -9.76 -5.70 1.75
CA ALA A 301 -10.06 -5.84 0.34
C ALA A 301 -9.49 -4.69 -0.50
N ALA A 302 -9.47 -3.47 0.03
CA ALA A 302 -8.88 -2.30 -0.61
C ALA A 302 -7.35 -2.24 -0.57
N ALA A 303 -6.67 -3.21 0.05
CA ALA A 303 -5.22 -3.20 0.26
C ALA A 303 -4.39 -2.98 -1.02
N PHE A 304 -4.83 -3.54 -2.14
CA PHE A 304 -4.16 -3.32 -3.43
C PHE A 304 -4.34 -1.89 -3.94
N ILE A 305 -5.50 -1.31 -3.73
CA ILE A 305 -5.80 0.08 -4.11
C ILE A 305 -4.88 1.01 -3.31
N ARG A 306 -4.86 0.89 -1.99
CA ARG A 306 -3.97 1.68 -1.12
C ARG A 306 -2.51 1.60 -1.53
N ARG A 307 -2.01 0.40 -1.84
CA ARG A 307 -0.64 0.23 -2.32
C ARG A 307 -0.35 1.01 -3.60
N GLU A 308 -1.29 1.06 -4.53
CA GLU A 308 -1.09 1.82 -5.78
C GLU A 308 -1.17 3.33 -5.52
N GLU A 309 -2.02 3.77 -4.60
CA GLU A 309 -2.08 5.16 -4.12
C GLU A 309 -0.78 5.58 -3.43
N GLU A 310 -0.28 4.79 -2.48
CA GLU A 310 1.01 5.02 -1.80
C GLU A 310 2.16 5.18 -2.80
N LYS A 311 2.21 4.36 -3.85
CA LYS A 311 3.23 4.50 -4.89
C LYS A 311 3.11 5.78 -5.70
N LEU A 312 1.91 6.29 -5.88
CA LEU A 312 1.69 7.58 -6.56
C LEU A 312 2.19 8.73 -5.69
N VAL A 313 1.87 8.72 -4.40
CA VAL A 313 2.36 9.69 -3.41
C VAL A 313 3.88 9.65 -3.33
N GLU A 314 4.49 8.48 -3.11
CA GLU A 314 5.94 8.32 -3.08
C GLU A 314 6.64 8.80 -4.39
N ALA A 315 5.99 8.62 -5.53
CA ALA A 315 6.54 9.08 -6.82
C ALA A 315 6.46 10.59 -6.95
N GLY A 316 5.44 11.23 -6.40
CA GLY A 316 5.29 12.69 -6.26
C GLY A 316 6.37 13.25 -5.34
N ASP A 317 6.48 12.71 -4.13
CA ASP A 317 7.44 13.14 -3.10
C ASP A 317 8.89 13.00 -3.58
N ARG A 318 9.23 11.93 -4.32
CA ARG A 318 10.58 11.76 -4.88
C ARG A 318 10.95 12.81 -5.91
N ALA A 319 10.02 13.27 -6.72
CA ALA A 319 10.28 14.32 -7.71
C ALA A 319 10.48 15.67 -7.04
N GLU A 320 9.71 15.97 -6.00
CA GLU A 320 9.81 17.17 -5.18
C GLU A 320 11.06 17.16 -4.29
N ASP A 321 11.42 15.98 -3.73
CA ASP A 321 12.63 15.78 -2.92
C ASP A 321 13.92 15.93 -3.75
N GLU A 322 13.95 15.52 -5.03
CA GLU A 322 15.12 15.69 -5.90
C GLU A 322 15.38 17.18 -6.20
N SER A 323 14.35 17.98 -6.52
CA SER A 323 14.46 19.43 -6.70
C SER A 323 14.83 20.13 -5.39
N SER A 324 14.25 19.71 -4.27
CA SER A 324 14.56 20.22 -2.93
C SER A 324 16.01 19.91 -2.51
N LYS A 325 16.50 18.71 -2.76
CA LYS A 325 17.90 18.31 -2.51
C LYS A 325 18.89 19.15 -3.31
N LEU A 326 18.62 19.35 -4.59
CA LEU A 326 19.47 20.21 -5.44
C LEU A 326 19.46 21.67 -4.96
N SER A 327 18.32 22.19 -4.52
CA SER A 327 18.19 23.54 -3.95
C SER A 327 18.97 23.69 -2.64
N ARG A 328 18.90 22.73 -1.72
CA ARG A 328 19.68 22.71 -0.46
C ARG A 328 21.17 22.66 -0.75
N ARG A 329 21.59 21.81 -1.71
CA ARG A 329 23.00 21.69 -2.10
C ARG A 329 23.53 23.01 -2.69
N ALA A 330 22.78 23.68 -3.56
CA ALA A 330 23.15 24.99 -4.11
C ALA A 330 23.28 26.06 -3.01
N SER A 331 22.37 26.08 -2.03
CA SER A 331 22.45 27.00 -0.89
C SER A 331 23.70 26.75 -0.03
N GLN A 332 24.05 25.50 0.26
CA GLN A 332 25.27 25.17 0.99
C GLN A 332 26.54 25.57 0.25
N GLN A 333 26.55 25.36 -1.08
CA GLN A 333 27.68 25.77 -1.93
C GLN A 333 27.88 27.27 -1.94
N ARG A 334 26.80 28.07 -2.03
CA ARG A 334 26.85 29.53 -1.95
C ARG A 334 27.43 30.01 -0.62
N LYS A 335 26.98 29.48 0.50
CA LYS A 335 27.53 29.79 1.82
C LYS A 335 29.01 29.41 1.95
N ALA A 336 29.43 28.29 1.36
CA ALA A 336 30.84 27.90 1.36
C ALA A 336 31.72 28.87 0.54
N ILE A 337 31.24 29.29 -0.63
CA ILE A 337 31.94 30.28 -1.47
C ILE A 337 32.14 31.61 -0.72
N GLU A 338 31.08 32.09 -0.09
CA GLU A 338 31.13 33.33 0.72
C GLU A 338 32.15 33.22 1.84
N LYS A 339 32.12 32.10 2.60
CA LYS A 339 33.08 31.83 3.68
C LYS A 339 34.53 31.76 3.18
N PHE A 340 34.77 31.13 2.03
CA PHE A 340 36.12 31.06 1.46
C PHE A 340 36.60 32.42 1.00
N ASN A 341 35.74 33.26 0.39
CA ASN A 341 36.07 34.60 -0.04
C ASN A 341 36.37 35.53 1.15
N GLN A 342 35.54 35.48 2.21
CA GLN A 342 35.77 36.23 3.44
C GLN A 342 37.10 35.86 4.08
N ARG A 343 37.40 34.56 4.21
CA ARG A 343 38.69 34.09 4.75
C ARG A 343 39.86 34.50 3.88
N ALA A 344 39.71 34.44 2.55
CA ALA A 344 40.75 34.88 1.63
C ALA A 344 41.07 36.38 1.78
N ALA A 345 40.04 37.19 1.94
CA ALA A 345 40.18 38.66 2.14
C ALA A 345 40.91 38.96 3.45
N ILE A 346 40.44 38.40 4.59
CA ILE A 346 41.06 38.56 5.91
C ILE A 346 42.51 38.10 5.88
N THR A 347 42.79 36.91 5.33
CA THR A 347 44.14 36.37 5.28
C THR A 347 45.06 37.18 4.38
N GLN A 348 44.54 37.73 3.28
CA GLN A 348 45.27 38.64 2.40
C GLN A 348 45.61 39.94 3.10
N GLU A 349 44.69 40.52 3.86
CA GLU A 349 44.83 41.73 4.66
C GLU A 349 45.95 41.56 5.75
N LEU A 350 45.89 40.43 6.47
CA LEU A 350 46.92 40.09 7.46
C LEU A 350 48.32 39.97 6.83
N GLY A 351 48.40 39.34 5.63
CA GLY A 351 49.68 39.27 4.90
C GLY A 351 50.22 40.62 4.49
N LYS A 352 49.31 41.55 4.09
CA LYS A 352 49.64 42.93 3.76
C LYS A 352 50.10 43.73 5.00
N SER A 353 49.36 43.57 6.12
CA SER A 353 49.71 44.20 7.39
C SER A 353 51.12 43.82 7.87
N ILE A 354 51.53 42.55 7.69
CA ILE A 354 52.92 42.12 7.99
C ILE A 354 53.94 42.85 7.09
N GLN A 355 53.64 43.06 5.82
CA GLN A 355 54.53 43.79 4.89
C GLN A 355 54.60 45.25 5.20
N ASP A 356 53.44 45.88 5.45
CA ASP A 356 53.38 47.35 5.75
C ASP A 356 54.08 47.66 7.08
N ASN A 357 54.07 46.75 8.05
CA ASN A 357 54.77 46.86 9.34
C ASN A 357 56.11 46.10 9.37
N TRP A 358 56.81 46.00 8.23
CA TRP A 358 58.01 45.18 8.10
C TRP A 358 59.04 45.43 9.22
N GLY A 359 59.38 46.69 9.52
CA GLY A 359 60.38 47.05 10.52
C GLY A 359 59.98 46.64 11.95
N HIS A 360 58.69 46.75 12.26
CA HIS A 360 58.14 46.34 13.55
C HIS A 360 58.21 44.82 13.73
N VAL A 361 57.76 44.06 12.70
CA VAL A 361 57.80 42.60 12.70
C VAL A 361 59.21 42.05 12.76
N ASP A 362 60.15 42.71 12.06
CA ASP A 362 61.59 42.32 12.10
C ASP A 362 62.18 42.51 13.50
N SER A 363 61.84 43.60 14.17
CA SER A 363 62.21 43.86 15.55
C SER A 363 61.63 42.83 16.52
N ILE A 364 60.34 42.49 16.37
CA ILE A 364 59.67 41.46 17.16
C ILE A 364 60.39 40.09 17.00
N LEU A 365 60.65 39.64 15.78
CA LEU A 365 61.30 38.38 15.51
C LEU A 365 62.72 38.33 16.03
N THR A 366 63.47 39.46 15.91
CA THR A 366 64.84 39.55 16.43
C THR A 366 64.86 39.50 17.94
N GLN A 367 64.05 40.30 18.63
CA GLN A 367 63.95 40.29 20.09
C GLN A 367 63.49 38.94 20.63
N LEU A 368 62.48 38.32 19.98
CA LEU A 368 62.01 37.02 20.37
C LEU A 368 63.09 35.94 20.25
N ASN A 369 63.81 35.87 19.12
CA ASN A 369 64.83 34.89 18.92
C ASN A 369 65.97 35.05 19.93
N ASN A 370 66.42 36.31 20.22
CA ASN A 370 67.43 36.57 21.25
C ASN A 370 66.94 36.14 22.65
N ALA A 371 65.68 36.42 23.01
CA ALA A 371 65.11 36.02 24.28
C ALA A 371 64.96 34.50 24.40
N VAL A 372 64.62 33.81 23.31
CA VAL A 372 64.52 32.33 23.26
C VAL A 372 65.90 31.69 23.40
N GLU A 373 66.96 32.27 22.81
CA GLU A 373 68.31 31.77 23.00
C GLU A 373 68.80 31.91 24.46
N GLU A 374 68.40 32.98 25.15
CA GLU A 374 68.79 33.20 26.55
C GLU A 374 67.98 32.42 27.57
N ARG A 375 66.64 32.22 27.38
CA ARG A 375 65.75 31.68 28.40
C ARG A 375 64.95 30.42 27.96
N GLY A 376 64.91 30.14 26.69
CA GLY A 376 64.15 29.01 26.14
C GLY A 376 62.64 29.31 25.92
N TRP A 377 61.99 28.49 25.11
CA TRP A 377 60.58 28.69 24.68
C TRP A 377 59.57 28.58 25.83
N LEU A 378 59.81 27.79 26.84
CA LEU A 378 58.88 27.59 27.97
C LEU A 378 58.83 28.85 28.84
N ASP A 379 59.99 29.40 29.19
CA ASP A 379 60.08 30.60 30.03
C ASP A 379 59.48 31.84 29.30
N ILE A 380 59.66 31.91 27.97
CA ILE A 380 59.05 32.99 27.15
C ILE A 380 57.54 32.84 27.13
N ALA A 381 56.99 31.63 27.09
CA ALA A 381 55.55 31.44 27.13
C ALA A 381 54.92 31.86 28.48
N ASP A 382 55.65 31.69 29.57
CA ASP A 382 55.17 32.10 30.90
C ASP A 382 55.12 33.60 31.09
N ILE A 383 56.03 34.38 30.45
CA ILE A 383 56.11 35.86 30.55
C ILE A 383 55.44 36.56 29.38
N ALA A 384 54.90 35.86 28.43
CA ALA A 384 54.31 36.42 27.21
C ALA A 384 53.24 37.53 27.48
N HIS A 385 52.49 37.37 28.57
CA HIS A 385 51.42 38.28 28.99
C HIS A 385 51.94 39.64 29.55
N GLU A 386 53.22 39.74 29.82
CA GLU A 386 53.86 41.00 30.31
C GLU A 386 54.33 41.87 29.14
N VAL A 387 54.24 41.40 27.89
CA VAL A 387 54.72 42.08 26.72
C VAL A 387 53.55 42.64 25.92
N GLU A 388 53.41 43.95 25.83
CA GLU A 388 52.26 44.65 25.28
C GLU A 388 51.92 44.30 23.80
N TRP A 389 52.94 43.96 23.00
CA TRP A 389 52.72 43.56 21.60
C TRP A 389 52.52 42.08 21.38
N LEU A 390 52.56 41.23 22.43
CA LEU A 390 52.47 39.79 22.36
C LEU A 390 51.17 39.31 22.99
N ASP A 391 50.36 38.58 22.23
CA ASP A 391 49.11 38.00 22.71
C ASP A 391 49.32 36.58 23.29
N SER A 392 50.04 35.74 22.56
CA SER A 392 50.29 34.36 23.01
C SER A 392 51.49 33.73 22.31
N VAL A 393 52.06 32.71 22.95
CA VAL A 393 53.22 31.93 22.45
C VAL A 393 52.85 30.47 22.39
N ASP A 394 53.18 29.79 21.30
CA ASP A 394 53.08 28.33 21.15
C ASP A 394 54.49 27.72 21.07
N PRO A 395 55.06 27.27 22.18
CA PRO A 395 56.43 26.70 22.23
C PRO A 395 56.62 25.51 21.32
N ALA A 396 55.56 24.68 21.16
CA ALA A 396 55.62 23.44 20.38
C ALA A 396 55.73 23.72 18.86
N LYS A 397 55.19 24.86 18.42
CA LYS A 397 55.20 25.27 17.01
C LYS A 397 56.19 26.34 16.69
N HIS A 398 56.89 26.86 17.69
CA HIS A 398 57.78 28.05 17.57
C HIS A 398 57.07 29.26 16.93
N THR A 399 55.80 29.49 17.30
CA THR A 399 54.98 30.57 16.78
C THR A 399 54.52 31.48 17.88
N VAL A 400 54.38 32.77 17.54
CA VAL A 400 53.86 33.80 18.43
C VAL A 400 52.69 34.51 17.76
N VAL A 401 51.72 34.90 18.54
CA VAL A 401 50.63 35.80 18.09
C VAL A 401 51.00 37.18 18.58
N ALA A 402 51.18 38.10 17.64
CA ALA A 402 51.55 39.47 17.91
C ALA A 402 50.56 40.45 17.35
N PHE A 403 50.34 41.59 18.05
CA PHE A 403 49.56 42.72 17.54
C PHE A 403 50.44 43.59 16.70
N LEU A 404 50.00 43.93 15.52
CA LEU A 404 50.69 44.91 14.66
C LEU A 404 50.00 46.27 14.83
N PRO A 405 50.75 47.39 14.84
CA PRO A 405 50.16 48.72 14.92
C PRO A 405 49.29 49.03 13.66
N ASP A 406 48.21 49.70 13.87
CA ASP A 406 47.40 50.29 12.80
C ASP A 406 48.01 51.64 12.30
N GLU A 407 47.28 52.39 11.43
CA GLU A 407 47.75 53.66 10.90
C GLU A 407 47.91 54.74 11.98
N ASP A 408 47.23 54.63 13.10
CA ASP A 408 47.26 55.55 14.24
C ASP A 408 48.26 55.11 15.34
N GLY A 409 48.87 53.95 15.17
CA GLY A 409 49.86 53.37 16.09
C GLY A 409 49.26 52.59 17.26
N GLU A 410 47.97 52.39 17.28
CA GLU A 410 47.24 51.57 18.26
C GLU A 410 47.35 50.08 17.89
N PRO A 411 47.16 49.14 18.86
CA PRO A 411 47.16 47.70 18.60
C PRO A 411 46.04 47.32 17.58
N GLY A 412 46.45 47.03 16.33
CA GLY A 412 45.58 46.67 15.25
C GLY A 412 45.47 45.20 14.98
N ALA A 413 45.90 44.73 13.83
CA ALA A 413 45.76 43.33 13.41
C ALA A 413 46.60 42.35 14.24
N SER A 414 45.95 41.31 14.72
CA SER A 414 46.63 40.17 15.38
C SER A 414 47.13 39.18 14.32
N VAL A 415 48.44 38.92 14.31
CA VAL A 415 49.09 38.02 13.36
C VAL A 415 49.87 36.89 14.07
N THR A 416 49.83 35.69 13.54
CA THR A 416 50.68 34.61 14.01
C THR A 416 52.00 34.64 13.23
N LEU A 417 53.09 34.81 13.88
CA LEU A 417 54.43 34.81 13.29
C LEU A 417 55.18 33.53 13.65
N ASP A 418 55.84 32.92 12.70
CA ASP A 418 56.77 31.82 12.90
C ASP A 418 58.16 32.37 13.12
N ALA A 419 58.73 32.17 14.32
CA ALA A 419 60.00 32.73 14.74
C ALA A 419 61.20 32.20 13.93
N SER A 420 61.04 31.03 13.32
CA SER A 420 62.08 30.43 12.46
C SER A 420 62.13 31.05 11.05
N LYS A 421 61.19 31.93 10.71
CA LYS A 421 61.00 32.49 9.37
C LYS A 421 61.24 33.98 9.36
N THR A 422 61.69 34.47 8.22
CA THR A 422 61.85 35.91 7.98
C THR A 422 60.47 36.59 7.86
N VAL A 423 60.44 37.91 8.00
CA VAL A 423 59.20 38.70 7.77
C VAL A 423 58.56 38.40 6.42
N HIS A 424 59.37 38.36 5.37
CA HIS A 424 58.90 38.00 4.02
C HIS A 424 58.30 36.60 3.94
N GLN A 425 58.88 35.61 4.55
CA GLN A 425 58.38 34.23 4.58
C GLN A 425 57.10 34.12 5.39
N ASN A 426 56.95 34.85 6.48
CA ASN A 426 55.73 34.96 7.25
C ASN A 426 54.59 35.59 6.40
N ALA A 427 54.84 36.71 5.75
CA ALA A 427 53.87 37.32 4.85
C ALA A 427 53.46 36.42 3.67
N GLN A 428 54.45 35.73 3.05
CA GLN A 428 54.20 34.77 1.97
C GLN A 428 53.31 33.59 2.39
N ARG A 429 53.40 33.12 3.65
CA ARG A 429 52.49 32.13 4.17
C ARG A 429 51.04 32.58 4.11
N TYR A 430 50.73 33.78 4.59
CA TYR A 430 49.41 34.37 4.53
C TYR A 430 48.90 34.54 3.10
N PHE A 431 49.72 35.05 2.17
CA PHE A 431 49.33 35.16 0.75
C PHE A 431 49.12 33.76 0.12
N GLY A 432 49.91 32.77 0.48
CA GLY A 432 49.69 31.38 0.05
C GLY A 432 48.40 30.81 0.53
N GLU A 433 48.05 31.03 1.80
CA GLU A 433 46.74 30.65 2.38
C GLU A 433 45.58 31.36 1.71
N ALA A 434 45.67 32.68 1.50
CA ALA A 434 44.67 33.45 0.80
C ALA A 434 44.41 32.92 -0.63
N ARG A 435 45.51 32.60 -1.35
CA ARG A 435 45.44 32.01 -2.69
C ARG A 435 44.76 30.62 -2.67
N SER A 436 45.06 29.81 -1.65
CA SER A 436 44.42 28.52 -1.44
C SER A 436 42.94 28.64 -1.20
N GLN A 437 42.48 29.60 -0.38
CA GLN A 437 41.08 29.87 -0.13
C GLN A 437 40.35 30.36 -1.40
N LYS A 438 40.99 31.25 -2.20
CA LYS A 438 40.46 31.68 -3.51
C LYS A 438 40.28 30.50 -4.49
N ASN A 439 41.23 29.58 -4.52
CA ASN A 439 41.13 28.38 -5.35
C ASN A 439 39.99 27.46 -4.89
N LYS A 440 39.76 27.30 -3.58
CA LYS A 440 38.62 26.57 -3.02
C LYS A 440 37.28 27.23 -3.38
N ALA A 441 37.21 28.58 -3.32
CA ALA A 441 36.03 29.32 -3.74
C ALA A 441 35.73 29.12 -5.23
N LYS A 442 36.76 29.13 -6.09
CA LYS A 442 36.61 28.87 -7.52
C LYS A 442 36.07 27.43 -7.80
N GLY A 443 36.63 26.42 -7.16
CA GLY A 443 36.15 25.03 -7.30
C GLY A 443 34.72 24.87 -6.80
N ALA A 444 34.34 25.56 -5.71
CA ALA A 444 32.97 25.55 -5.20
C ALA A 444 31.99 26.29 -6.14
N LEU A 445 32.43 27.31 -6.85
CA LEU A 445 31.64 28.01 -7.85
C LEU A 445 31.34 27.12 -9.06
N GLU A 446 32.36 26.44 -9.57
CA GLU A 446 32.18 25.45 -10.67
C GLU A 446 31.22 24.32 -10.28
N ALA A 447 31.28 23.83 -9.02
CA ALA A 447 30.35 22.86 -8.50
C ALA A 447 28.91 23.41 -8.36
N LEU A 448 28.75 24.68 -7.98
CA LEU A 448 27.46 25.37 -7.92
C LEU A 448 26.81 25.46 -9.31
N GLU A 449 27.58 25.90 -10.31
CA GLU A 449 27.08 25.98 -11.70
C GLU A 449 26.60 24.62 -12.21
N LYS A 450 27.33 23.54 -11.93
CA LYS A 450 26.88 22.17 -12.24
C LYS A 450 25.55 21.82 -11.57
N THR A 451 25.40 22.16 -10.29
CA THR A 451 24.18 21.88 -9.52
C THR A 451 22.99 22.66 -10.08
N GLU A 452 23.19 23.96 -10.43
CA GLU A 452 22.15 24.80 -11.03
C GLU A 452 21.75 24.33 -12.43
N ARG A 453 22.68 23.89 -13.27
CA ARG A 453 22.37 23.26 -14.58
C ARG A 453 21.55 21.97 -14.40
N SER A 454 21.93 21.13 -13.45
CA SER A 454 21.18 19.90 -13.15
C SER A 454 19.77 20.20 -12.66
N LYS A 455 19.59 21.21 -11.78
CA LYS A 455 18.28 21.66 -11.32
C LYS A 455 17.43 22.17 -12.48
N LYS A 456 17.96 23.07 -13.33
CA LYS A 456 17.25 23.60 -14.50
C LYS A 456 16.83 22.51 -15.48
N THR A 457 17.63 21.45 -15.62
CA THR A 457 17.29 20.30 -16.48
C THR A 457 16.18 19.45 -15.85
N ALA A 458 16.23 19.21 -14.53
CA ALA A 458 15.19 18.49 -13.80
C ALA A 458 13.85 19.24 -13.83
N ASP A 459 13.86 20.55 -13.59
CA ASP A 459 12.67 21.40 -13.63
C ASP A 459 12.05 21.46 -15.04
N LYS A 460 12.88 21.58 -16.10
CA LYS A 460 12.40 21.52 -17.49
C LYS A 460 11.81 20.14 -17.84
N LYS A 461 12.39 19.06 -17.33
CA LYS A 461 11.88 17.71 -17.54
C LYS A 461 10.54 17.53 -16.82
N ALA A 462 10.43 17.96 -15.57
CA ALA A 462 9.20 17.93 -14.80
C ALA A 462 8.08 18.76 -15.44
N ALA A 463 8.40 19.98 -15.91
CA ALA A 463 7.45 20.84 -16.62
C ALA A 463 7.00 20.22 -17.97
N ARG A 464 7.89 19.57 -18.72
CA ARG A 464 7.53 18.85 -19.95
C ARG A 464 6.66 17.64 -19.68
N GLU A 465 6.96 16.87 -18.63
CA GLU A 465 6.15 15.71 -18.22
C GLU A 465 4.76 16.15 -17.75
N ALA A 466 4.67 17.22 -16.97
CA ALA A 466 3.39 17.82 -16.56
C ALA A 466 2.59 18.37 -17.75
N ALA A 467 3.24 19.05 -18.70
CA ALA A 467 2.59 19.63 -19.88
C ALA A 467 2.18 18.56 -20.91
N SER A 468 2.82 17.40 -20.93
CA SER A 468 2.53 16.35 -21.91
C SER A 468 1.20 15.61 -21.64
N GLY A 469 0.62 15.76 -20.43
CA GLY A 469 -0.60 15.01 -20.03
C GLY A 469 -0.48 13.50 -20.18
N LYS A 470 0.75 12.98 -20.35
CA LYS A 470 1.01 11.54 -20.49
C LYS A 470 1.02 10.91 -19.11
N LEU A 471 0.19 9.93 -18.92
CA LEU A 471 0.29 9.04 -17.78
C LEU A 471 1.61 8.28 -17.86
N LYS A 472 2.36 8.20 -16.75
CA LYS A 472 3.57 7.38 -16.74
C LYS A 472 3.17 5.95 -17.06
N SER A 473 3.58 5.45 -18.23
CA SER A 473 3.28 4.07 -18.67
C SER A 473 3.81 3.06 -17.67
N ARG A 474 2.92 2.57 -16.81
CA ARG A 474 3.17 1.39 -15.98
C ARG A 474 2.23 0.30 -16.48
N LYS A 475 2.76 -0.89 -16.72
CA LYS A 475 1.90 -2.05 -16.93
C LYS A 475 0.95 -2.13 -15.75
N ARG A 476 -0.34 -1.98 -15.99
CA ARG A 476 -1.36 -2.05 -14.95
C ARG A 476 -1.21 -3.36 -14.18
N ALA A 477 -1.07 -3.24 -12.87
CA ALA A 477 -0.97 -4.40 -12.00
C ALA A 477 -2.34 -5.01 -11.68
N ARG A 478 -3.44 -4.33 -12.05
CA ARG A 478 -4.81 -4.69 -11.71
C ARG A 478 -5.71 -4.67 -12.94
N LYS A 479 -6.60 -5.67 -13.04
CA LYS A 479 -7.81 -5.64 -13.89
C LYS A 479 -9.04 -5.73 -12.99
N PHE A 480 -10.02 -4.88 -13.24
CA PHE A 480 -11.32 -4.95 -12.58
C PHE A 480 -12.10 -6.18 -13.05
N TRP A 481 -13.07 -6.65 -12.26
CA TRP A 481 -13.80 -7.88 -12.55
C TRP A 481 -14.51 -7.85 -13.90
N PHE A 482 -15.02 -6.67 -14.31
CA PHE A 482 -15.72 -6.46 -15.57
C PHE A 482 -14.81 -6.46 -16.80
N GLU A 483 -13.52 -6.16 -16.67
CA GLU A 483 -12.58 -6.09 -17.82
C GLU A 483 -12.29 -7.44 -18.49
N LYS A 484 -12.64 -8.53 -17.84
CA LYS A 484 -12.63 -9.87 -18.48
C LYS A 484 -13.67 -9.99 -19.59
N TYR A 485 -14.69 -9.12 -19.57
CA TYR A 485 -15.72 -8.96 -20.59
C TYR A 485 -15.41 -7.76 -21.50
N ARG A 486 -16.20 -7.54 -22.55
CA ARG A 486 -16.40 -6.21 -23.12
C ARG A 486 -17.16 -5.40 -22.09
N TRP A 487 -16.88 -4.13 -21.98
CA TRP A 487 -17.56 -3.30 -21.01
C TRP A 487 -17.60 -1.84 -21.49
N ALA A 488 -18.61 -1.11 -21.07
CA ALA A 488 -18.74 0.31 -21.33
C ALA A 488 -19.46 1.00 -20.17
N ILE A 489 -19.17 2.29 -20.01
CA ILE A 489 -19.90 3.18 -19.11
C ILE A 489 -21.02 3.86 -19.88
N LEU A 490 -22.17 4.00 -19.24
CA LEU A 490 -23.37 4.64 -19.76
C LEU A 490 -23.70 5.87 -18.93
N SER A 491 -24.66 6.67 -19.38
CA SER A 491 -25.18 7.82 -18.64
C SER A 491 -25.56 7.45 -17.22
N GLY A 492 -25.35 8.38 -16.29
CA GLY A 492 -25.51 8.13 -14.86
C GLY A 492 -24.44 7.25 -14.23
N GLY A 493 -23.46 6.73 -15.00
CA GLY A 493 -22.37 5.88 -14.50
C GLY A 493 -22.65 4.39 -14.55
N HIS A 494 -23.78 3.94 -15.06
CA HIS A 494 -24.12 2.53 -15.20
C HIS A 494 -23.16 1.77 -16.10
N LEU A 495 -22.99 0.46 -15.85
CA LEU A 495 -22.13 -0.42 -16.66
C LEU A 495 -22.96 -1.35 -17.53
N ILE A 496 -22.55 -1.49 -18.79
CA ILE A 496 -22.93 -2.63 -19.61
C ILE A 496 -21.71 -3.53 -19.80
N ILE A 497 -21.90 -4.85 -19.66
CA ILE A 497 -20.89 -5.86 -19.91
C ILE A 497 -21.34 -6.83 -21.00
N GLY A 498 -20.41 -7.31 -21.84
CA GLY A 498 -20.71 -8.24 -22.94
C GLY A 498 -19.66 -9.35 -23.06
N GLY A 499 -20.08 -10.54 -23.43
CA GLY A 499 -19.16 -11.67 -23.62
C GLY A 499 -18.17 -11.44 -24.76
N LYS A 500 -16.93 -11.85 -24.59
CA LYS A 500 -15.89 -11.80 -25.66
C LYS A 500 -15.93 -13.02 -26.59
N ASP A 501 -16.46 -14.12 -26.09
CA ASP A 501 -16.57 -15.41 -26.78
C ASP A 501 -17.76 -16.24 -26.21
N ALA A 502 -18.01 -17.41 -26.78
CA ALA A 502 -19.10 -18.31 -26.36
C ALA A 502 -18.98 -18.71 -24.88
N LYS A 503 -17.75 -18.90 -24.36
CA LYS A 503 -17.53 -19.20 -22.94
C LYS A 503 -17.82 -17.98 -22.07
N GLY A 504 -17.42 -16.81 -22.53
CA GLY A 504 -17.73 -15.53 -21.88
C GLY A 504 -19.23 -15.27 -21.79
N ASN A 505 -19.99 -15.54 -22.87
CA ASN A 505 -21.44 -15.43 -22.86
C ASN A 505 -22.08 -16.36 -21.81
N ASP A 506 -21.66 -17.64 -21.75
CA ASP A 506 -22.20 -18.59 -20.76
C ASP A 506 -21.90 -18.15 -19.30
N VAL A 507 -20.71 -17.67 -19.05
CA VAL A 507 -20.30 -17.20 -17.70
C VAL A 507 -21.03 -15.91 -17.33
N LEU A 508 -21.20 -14.98 -18.29
CA LEU A 508 -21.91 -13.72 -18.09
C LEU A 508 -23.36 -13.99 -17.69
N VAL A 509 -24.10 -14.74 -18.49
CA VAL A 509 -25.53 -15.00 -18.24
C VAL A 509 -25.71 -15.75 -16.92
N ARG A 510 -24.88 -16.76 -16.65
CA ARG A 510 -25.02 -17.59 -15.46
C ARG A 510 -24.60 -16.91 -14.14
N LYS A 511 -23.60 -16.01 -14.19
CA LYS A 511 -22.96 -15.47 -12.98
C LYS A 511 -23.13 -13.98 -12.79
N HIS A 512 -23.42 -13.25 -13.86
CA HIS A 512 -23.38 -11.79 -13.85
C HIS A 512 -24.64 -11.14 -14.47
N LEU A 513 -25.65 -11.90 -14.81
CA LEU A 513 -26.97 -11.40 -15.17
C LEU A 513 -27.87 -11.58 -13.94
N SER A 514 -28.00 -10.54 -13.13
CA SER A 514 -28.86 -10.52 -11.94
C SER A 514 -30.32 -10.40 -12.31
N THR A 515 -31.24 -10.69 -11.38
CA THR A 515 -32.70 -10.58 -11.62
C THR A 515 -33.11 -9.16 -11.91
N SER A 516 -32.46 -8.16 -11.35
CA SER A 516 -32.69 -6.73 -11.58
C SER A 516 -32.02 -6.16 -12.84
N ASP A 517 -31.13 -6.92 -13.50
CA ASP A 517 -30.44 -6.47 -14.71
C ASP A 517 -31.28 -6.69 -15.96
N LEU A 518 -30.98 -5.94 -17.03
CA LEU A 518 -31.50 -6.19 -18.37
C LEU A 518 -30.50 -6.91 -19.26
N TYR A 519 -30.98 -7.89 -20.00
CA TYR A 519 -30.26 -8.60 -21.05
C TYR A 519 -30.36 -7.87 -22.38
N PHE A 520 -29.25 -7.68 -23.08
CA PHE A 520 -29.21 -7.10 -24.43
C PHE A 520 -28.52 -8.05 -25.42
N HIS A 521 -28.99 -7.99 -26.67
CA HIS A 521 -28.39 -8.74 -27.78
C HIS A 521 -28.65 -8.00 -29.09
N ALA A 522 -27.65 -7.88 -29.97
CA ALA A 522 -27.86 -7.42 -31.32
C ALA A 522 -28.59 -8.50 -32.14
N ASP A 523 -29.47 -8.08 -33.04
CA ASP A 523 -30.25 -9.00 -33.90
C ASP A 523 -29.36 -9.57 -35.04
N LEU A 524 -28.27 -10.20 -34.63
CA LEU A 524 -27.26 -10.79 -35.50
C LEU A 524 -26.70 -12.08 -34.87
N HIS A 525 -26.63 -13.13 -35.71
CA HIS A 525 -26.08 -14.40 -35.26
C HIS A 525 -24.64 -14.26 -34.78
N GLY A 526 -24.37 -14.75 -33.56
CA GLY A 526 -23.03 -14.72 -32.95
C GLY A 526 -22.67 -13.36 -32.31
N ALA A 527 -23.64 -12.49 -32.11
CA ALA A 527 -23.48 -11.31 -31.28
C ALA A 527 -23.21 -11.68 -29.81
N PRO A 528 -22.57 -10.82 -29.00
CA PRO A 528 -22.38 -11.09 -27.60
C PRO A 528 -23.68 -11.00 -26.80
N SER A 529 -23.80 -11.85 -25.79
CA SER A 529 -24.77 -11.65 -24.71
C SER A 529 -24.30 -10.51 -23.84
N CYS A 530 -25.13 -9.51 -23.58
CA CYS A 530 -24.79 -8.34 -22.77
C CYS A 530 -25.71 -8.23 -21.56
N SER A 531 -25.21 -7.63 -20.48
CA SER A 531 -25.97 -7.33 -19.26
C SER A 531 -25.76 -5.87 -18.89
N LEU A 532 -26.85 -5.11 -18.83
CA LEU A 532 -26.90 -3.79 -18.24
C LEU A 532 -27.04 -3.96 -16.73
N LYS A 533 -26.06 -3.41 -15.98
CA LYS A 533 -25.98 -3.54 -14.54
C LYS A 533 -26.76 -2.42 -13.86
N LEU A 534 -27.76 -2.79 -13.06
CA LEU A 534 -28.51 -1.82 -12.26
C LEU A 534 -27.68 -1.27 -11.10
N ARG A 535 -26.94 -2.16 -10.39
CA ARG A 535 -26.27 -1.85 -9.11
C ARG A 535 -24.77 -1.70 -9.18
N ASP A 536 -24.15 -1.95 -10.33
CA ASP A 536 -22.71 -1.80 -10.53
C ASP A 536 -22.44 -0.64 -11.49
N GLY A 537 -21.47 0.20 -11.17
CA GLY A 537 -21.13 1.32 -12.04
C GLY A 537 -19.85 2.04 -11.71
N LEU A 538 -19.60 3.13 -12.42
CA LEU A 538 -18.48 4.03 -12.23
C LEU A 538 -19.01 5.44 -12.00
N VAL A 539 -18.73 6.04 -10.85
CA VAL A 539 -19.17 7.40 -10.51
C VAL A 539 -17.95 8.32 -10.36
N PRO A 540 -18.11 9.64 -10.57
CA PRO A 540 -17.06 10.61 -10.28
C PRO A 540 -16.57 10.48 -8.84
N SER A 541 -15.27 10.74 -8.62
CA SER A 541 -14.63 10.70 -7.31
C SER A 541 -13.96 12.02 -7.02
N ASP A 542 -14.22 12.62 -5.86
CA ASP A 542 -13.60 13.86 -5.40
C ASP A 542 -12.16 13.68 -4.89
N SER A 543 -11.64 12.45 -4.89
CA SER A 543 -10.33 12.14 -4.36
C SER A 543 -9.20 12.59 -5.31
N GLN A 544 -8.38 13.54 -4.83
CA GLN A 544 -7.03 13.86 -5.31
C GLN A 544 -6.89 14.77 -6.54
N GLU A 545 -7.31 16.01 -6.45
CA GLU A 545 -6.99 17.04 -7.47
C GLU A 545 -5.48 17.28 -7.75
N GLY A 546 -4.58 16.90 -6.88
CA GLY A 546 -3.14 17.17 -7.03
C GLY A 546 -2.31 16.14 -7.79
N LEU A 547 -2.83 14.91 -7.98
CA LEU A 547 -2.08 13.77 -8.56
C LEU A 547 -2.58 13.32 -9.94
N ILE A 548 -3.69 13.87 -10.40
CA ILE A 548 -4.32 13.54 -11.69
C ILE A 548 -3.89 14.56 -12.74
N PRO A 549 -3.36 14.13 -13.90
CA PRO A 549 -3.01 15.05 -14.97
C PRO A 549 -4.22 15.87 -15.41
N LYS A 550 -4.01 17.14 -15.78
CA LYS A 550 -5.07 18.02 -16.28
C LYS A 550 -5.81 17.36 -17.45
N GLY A 551 -7.13 17.38 -17.41
CA GLY A 551 -7.97 16.79 -18.45
C GLY A 551 -8.21 15.29 -18.30
N VAL A 552 -7.92 14.72 -17.11
CA VAL A 552 -8.21 13.32 -16.78
C VAL A 552 -9.17 13.26 -15.59
N THR A 553 -10.28 12.59 -15.74
CA THR A 553 -11.33 12.48 -14.73
C THR A 553 -11.02 11.37 -13.73
N SER A 554 -11.24 11.64 -12.44
CA SER A 554 -11.20 10.63 -11.38
C SER A 554 -12.57 9.98 -11.23
N MET A 555 -12.58 8.65 -11.13
CA MET A 555 -13.79 7.85 -10.97
C MET A 555 -13.56 6.74 -9.93
N GLN A 556 -14.65 6.33 -9.30
CA GLN A 556 -14.68 5.18 -8.39
C GLN A 556 -15.75 4.18 -8.77
N ILE A 557 -15.54 2.91 -8.43
CA ILE A 557 -16.54 1.86 -8.59
C ILE A 557 -17.59 2.06 -7.50
N SER A 558 -18.87 2.10 -7.93
CA SER A 558 -20.04 2.11 -7.05
C SER A 558 -20.80 0.79 -7.21
N GLN A 559 -21.17 0.17 -6.10
CA GLN A 559 -22.05 -1.00 -6.06
C GLN A 559 -23.49 -0.61 -5.74
N THR A 560 -23.69 0.61 -5.24
CA THR A 560 -24.98 1.16 -4.78
C THR A 560 -25.68 2.00 -5.85
N LEU A 561 -25.07 2.14 -7.04
CA LEU A 561 -25.70 2.85 -8.15
C LEU A 561 -27.04 2.19 -8.52
N GLY A 562 -28.11 2.95 -8.56
CA GLY A 562 -29.47 2.44 -8.80
C GLY A 562 -30.16 1.91 -7.53
N GLU A 563 -29.66 2.21 -6.33
CA GLU A 563 -30.41 1.98 -5.08
C GLU A 563 -31.78 2.65 -5.12
N GLY A 564 -32.79 1.93 -4.63
CA GLY A 564 -34.18 2.38 -4.67
C GLY A 564 -34.94 1.99 -5.94
N LEU A 565 -34.27 1.43 -6.95
CA LEU A 565 -34.88 0.87 -8.14
C LEU A 565 -35.01 -0.66 -8.03
N ASP A 566 -36.12 -1.23 -8.41
CA ASP A 566 -36.33 -2.68 -8.38
C ASP A 566 -35.74 -3.39 -9.60
N ASP A 567 -35.72 -2.72 -10.76
CA ASP A 567 -35.39 -3.31 -12.05
C ASP A 567 -34.72 -2.26 -12.96
N ALA A 568 -33.77 -2.66 -13.79
CA ALA A 568 -33.09 -1.78 -14.74
C ALA A 568 -34.01 -1.18 -15.83
N ARG A 569 -35.25 -1.59 -15.94
CA ARG A 569 -36.28 -0.93 -16.79
C ARG A 569 -36.73 0.41 -16.25
N GLU A 570 -36.51 0.70 -15.00
CA GLU A 570 -36.80 1.98 -14.36
C GLU A 570 -35.70 3.03 -14.61
N LEU A 571 -34.59 2.63 -15.24
CA LEU A 571 -33.59 3.56 -15.73
C LEU A 571 -34.13 4.41 -16.88
N ASP A 572 -33.52 5.59 -17.06
CA ASP A 572 -33.87 6.47 -18.16
C ASP A 572 -33.74 5.77 -19.52
N ASP A 573 -34.63 6.06 -20.44
CA ASP A 573 -34.63 5.52 -21.82
C ASP A 573 -33.32 5.80 -22.56
N SER A 574 -32.59 6.87 -22.19
CA SER A 574 -31.27 7.19 -22.70
C SER A 574 -30.27 6.10 -22.35
N VAL A 575 -30.22 5.64 -21.09
CA VAL A 575 -29.35 4.58 -20.62
C VAL A 575 -29.65 3.25 -21.32
N ILE A 576 -30.92 2.95 -21.48
CA ILE A 576 -31.35 1.72 -22.18
C ILE A 576 -30.95 1.78 -23.67
N SER A 577 -31.11 2.95 -24.32
CA SER A 577 -30.69 3.16 -25.71
C SER A 577 -29.20 3.07 -25.91
N GLU A 578 -28.40 3.63 -24.98
CA GLU A 578 -26.96 3.54 -24.96
C GLU A 578 -26.48 2.08 -24.79
N ALA A 579 -27.17 1.31 -23.93
CA ALA A 579 -26.89 -0.12 -23.76
C ALA A 579 -27.14 -0.92 -25.05
N ALA A 580 -28.23 -0.60 -25.77
CA ALA A 580 -28.51 -1.19 -27.08
C ALA A 580 -27.43 -0.83 -28.11
N GLN A 581 -26.93 0.41 -28.09
CA GLN A 581 -25.84 0.88 -28.96
C GLN A 581 -24.57 0.11 -28.71
N MET A 582 -24.16 -0.08 -27.44
CA MET A 582 -22.99 -0.86 -27.13
C MET A 582 -23.13 -2.33 -27.56
N ALA A 583 -24.32 -2.93 -27.41
CA ALA A 583 -24.54 -4.31 -27.85
C ALA A 583 -24.38 -4.49 -29.37
N VAL A 584 -24.84 -3.54 -30.21
CA VAL A 584 -24.61 -3.60 -31.67
C VAL A 584 -23.18 -3.30 -32.04
N CYS A 585 -22.51 -2.35 -31.38
CA CYS A 585 -21.11 -2.01 -31.64
C CYS A 585 -20.14 -3.17 -31.34
N TRP A 586 -20.48 -4.04 -30.42
CA TRP A 586 -19.69 -5.24 -30.11
C TRP A 586 -20.01 -6.46 -30.99
N SER A 587 -21.03 -6.36 -31.85
CA SER A 587 -21.42 -7.40 -32.77
C SER A 587 -20.63 -7.37 -34.11
N ARG A 588 -20.93 -8.30 -34.97
CA ARG A 588 -20.39 -8.31 -36.36
C ARG A 588 -20.88 -7.15 -37.20
N ALA A 589 -21.95 -6.43 -36.78
CA ALA A 589 -22.39 -5.23 -37.46
C ALA A 589 -21.28 -4.20 -37.66
N TRP A 590 -20.37 -4.07 -36.72
CA TRP A 590 -19.22 -3.16 -36.82
C TRP A 590 -18.37 -3.38 -38.08
N GLY A 591 -18.19 -4.61 -38.48
CA GLY A 591 -17.38 -4.97 -39.66
C GLY A 591 -18.16 -5.07 -40.98
N SER A 592 -19.50 -4.90 -40.94
CA SER A 592 -20.36 -5.06 -42.12
C SER A 592 -20.41 -3.83 -43.05
N GLY A 593 -19.85 -2.69 -42.61
CA GLY A 593 -19.86 -1.44 -43.38
C GLY A 593 -21.17 -0.64 -43.31
N GLY A 594 -22.13 -1.08 -42.51
CA GLY A 594 -23.35 -0.32 -42.20
C GLY A 594 -23.13 0.82 -41.21
N ALA A 595 -24.05 1.78 -41.18
CA ALA A 595 -24.03 2.88 -40.21
C ALA A 595 -24.86 2.59 -38.95
N ALA A 596 -25.78 1.64 -38.99
CA ALA A 596 -26.70 1.28 -37.92
C ALA A 596 -27.02 -0.22 -37.95
N ALA A 597 -27.56 -0.73 -36.82
CA ALA A 597 -28.04 -2.11 -36.70
C ALA A 597 -29.19 -2.17 -35.68
N THR A 598 -29.81 -3.35 -35.55
CA THR A 598 -30.95 -3.56 -34.64
C THR A 598 -30.47 -4.36 -33.41
N ALA A 599 -30.92 -3.98 -32.23
CA ALA A 599 -30.78 -4.74 -30.98
C ALA A 599 -32.15 -4.95 -30.32
N PHE A 600 -32.19 -5.82 -29.34
CA PHE A 600 -33.30 -5.94 -28.41
C PHE A 600 -32.80 -6.08 -26.98
N HIS A 601 -33.68 -5.75 -26.04
CA HIS A 601 -33.50 -6.09 -24.66
C HIS A 601 -34.63 -6.97 -24.11
N ALA A 602 -34.37 -7.67 -23.05
CA ALA A 602 -35.28 -8.55 -22.35
C ALA A 602 -34.93 -8.63 -20.87
N ARG A 603 -35.86 -9.06 -20.03
CA ARG A 603 -35.60 -9.33 -18.62
C ARG A 603 -34.67 -10.52 -18.48
N SER A 604 -33.86 -10.54 -17.42
CA SER A 604 -33.01 -11.68 -17.08
C SER A 604 -33.77 -13.01 -16.97
N SER A 605 -35.01 -12.95 -16.44
CA SER A 605 -35.93 -14.11 -16.32
C SER A 605 -36.36 -14.73 -17.65
N GLN A 606 -36.32 -13.97 -18.74
CA GLN A 606 -36.67 -14.45 -20.09
C GLN A 606 -35.54 -15.23 -20.77
N VAL A 607 -34.31 -15.16 -20.24
CA VAL A 607 -33.11 -15.76 -20.83
C VAL A 607 -32.88 -17.18 -20.30
N SER A 608 -32.97 -18.17 -21.20
CA SER A 608 -32.86 -19.58 -20.84
C SER A 608 -31.76 -20.31 -21.60
N LYS A 609 -31.11 -21.27 -20.95
CA LYS A 609 -30.14 -22.19 -21.57
C LYS A 609 -30.81 -23.43 -22.19
N THR A 610 -32.08 -23.64 -21.92
CA THR A 610 -32.86 -24.78 -22.42
C THR A 610 -33.93 -24.33 -23.43
N THR A 611 -34.14 -25.15 -24.45
CA THR A 611 -35.24 -24.99 -25.40
C THR A 611 -36.59 -25.21 -24.73
N GLU A 612 -37.70 -24.99 -25.42
CA GLU A 612 -39.05 -25.33 -24.94
C GLU A 612 -39.26 -26.84 -24.79
N THR A 613 -38.51 -27.63 -25.56
CA THR A 613 -38.51 -29.13 -25.47
C THR A 613 -37.60 -29.64 -24.36
N GLY A 614 -36.91 -28.78 -23.61
CA GLY A 614 -36.03 -29.19 -22.48
C GLY A 614 -34.58 -29.46 -22.88
N ASP A 615 -34.23 -29.40 -24.18
CA ASP A 615 -32.86 -29.66 -24.65
C ASP A 615 -31.90 -28.51 -24.30
N SER A 616 -30.68 -28.84 -23.90
CA SER A 616 -29.65 -27.86 -23.60
C SER A 616 -29.04 -27.30 -24.88
N LEU A 617 -28.98 -25.98 -24.98
CA LEU A 617 -28.43 -25.27 -26.12
C LEU A 617 -26.88 -25.35 -26.16
N ALA A 618 -26.33 -25.23 -27.36
CA ALA A 618 -24.89 -25.15 -27.58
C ALA A 618 -24.25 -24.03 -26.74
N ARG A 619 -22.94 -24.16 -26.49
CA ARG A 619 -22.18 -23.22 -25.70
C ARG A 619 -22.28 -21.80 -26.27
N GLY A 620 -22.61 -20.82 -25.41
CA GLY A 620 -22.73 -19.40 -25.79
C GLY A 620 -24.09 -19.03 -26.40
N SER A 621 -25.01 -19.98 -26.63
CA SER A 621 -26.36 -19.74 -27.18
C SER A 621 -27.40 -19.74 -26.08
N PHE A 622 -28.40 -18.87 -26.21
CA PHE A 622 -29.52 -18.71 -25.27
C PHE A 622 -30.84 -18.52 -26.06
N VAL A 623 -31.90 -18.99 -25.47
CA VAL A 623 -33.27 -18.64 -25.92
C VAL A 623 -33.76 -17.48 -25.06
N VAL A 624 -34.36 -16.49 -25.72
CA VAL A 624 -35.09 -15.41 -25.05
C VAL A 624 -36.60 -15.66 -25.25
N ARG A 625 -37.29 -15.95 -24.15
CA ARG A 625 -38.70 -16.30 -24.15
C ARG A 625 -39.57 -15.05 -23.95
N GLY A 626 -40.77 -15.07 -24.51
CA GLY A 626 -41.71 -13.96 -24.37
C GLY A 626 -41.38 -12.73 -25.24
N GLU A 627 -41.97 -11.63 -24.87
CA GLU A 627 -41.88 -10.38 -25.65
C GLU A 627 -40.53 -9.70 -25.46
N ARG A 628 -40.01 -9.12 -26.55
CA ARG A 628 -38.71 -8.42 -26.60
C ARG A 628 -38.96 -6.95 -26.92
N SER A 629 -38.22 -6.07 -26.28
CA SER A 629 -38.22 -4.64 -26.62
C SER A 629 -37.14 -4.35 -27.67
N TRP A 630 -37.57 -3.84 -28.84
CA TRP A 630 -36.72 -3.66 -29.99
C TRP A 630 -36.19 -2.24 -30.11
N HIS A 631 -34.91 -2.11 -30.46
CA HIS A 631 -34.19 -0.87 -30.78
C HIS A 631 -33.74 -0.96 -32.24
N LYS A 632 -34.39 -0.20 -33.11
CA LYS A 632 -34.07 -0.16 -34.56
C LYS A 632 -33.17 1.01 -34.88
N ASP A 633 -32.40 0.90 -35.95
CA ASP A 633 -31.52 1.96 -36.47
C ASP A 633 -30.53 2.49 -35.45
N VAL A 634 -30.01 1.61 -34.57
CA VAL A 634 -29.06 1.96 -33.53
C VAL A 634 -27.67 2.25 -34.17
N PRO A 635 -27.08 3.43 -33.93
CA PRO A 635 -25.87 3.85 -34.61
C PRO A 635 -24.64 3.01 -34.21
N LEU A 636 -23.72 2.80 -35.19
CA LEU A 636 -22.44 2.12 -34.98
C LEU A 636 -21.35 3.15 -34.69
N GLU A 637 -21.36 3.70 -33.50
CA GLU A 637 -20.30 4.58 -33.02
C GLU A 637 -20.07 4.39 -31.53
N VAL A 638 -18.82 4.51 -31.11
CA VAL A 638 -18.41 4.48 -29.70
C VAL A 638 -17.43 5.62 -29.45
N ALA A 639 -17.18 5.93 -28.20
CA ALA A 639 -16.11 6.81 -27.81
C ALA A 639 -15.16 6.12 -26.84
N ILE A 640 -13.91 6.55 -26.85
CA ILE A 640 -12.88 6.15 -25.89
C ILE A 640 -12.32 7.41 -25.23
N GLY A 641 -12.23 7.41 -23.93
CA GLY A 641 -11.68 8.49 -23.12
C GLY A 641 -10.63 7.96 -22.16
N LEU A 642 -10.03 8.88 -21.40
CA LEU A 642 -9.01 8.62 -20.41
C LEU A 642 -9.54 8.96 -19.02
N ALA A 643 -9.50 8.01 -18.09
CA ALA A 643 -9.87 8.21 -16.70
C ALA A 643 -8.91 7.53 -15.73
N VAL A 644 -8.96 7.94 -14.48
CA VAL A 644 -8.33 7.26 -13.34
C VAL A 644 -9.44 6.64 -12.52
N VAL A 645 -9.55 5.31 -12.54
CA VAL A 645 -10.59 4.58 -11.80
C VAL A 645 -9.97 3.96 -10.56
N ASN A 646 -10.44 4.35 -9.38
CA ASN A 646 -9.86 3.93 -8.10
C ASN A 646 -8.31 4.01 -8.12
N GLY A 647 -7.76 5.17 -8.51
CA GLY A 647 -6.31 5.40 -8.59
C GLY A 647 -5.60 4.71 -9.77
N VAL A 648 -6.31 3.97 -10.64
CA VAL A 648 -5.72 3.23 -11.77
C VAL A 648 -6.03 3.94 -13.08
N PRO A 649 -5.03 4.46 -13.80
CA PRO A 649 -5.21 5.02 -15.13
C PRO A 649 -5.66 3.95 -16.12
N MET A 650 -6.78 4.20 -16.82
CA MET A 650 -7.30 3.26 -17.80
C MET A 650 -8.10 3.95 -18.91
N PRO A 651 -8.21 3.34 -20.09
CA PRO A 651 -9.17 3.78 -21.07
C PRO A 651 -10.57 3.43 -20.59
N ILE A 652 -11.52 4.33 -20.79
CA ILE A 652 -12.94 4.06 -20.63
C ILE A 652 -13.62 4.17 -21.97
N THR A 653 -14.70 3.41 -22.16
CA THR A 653 -15.47 3.39 -23.39
C THR A 653 -16.94 3.50 -23.10
N GLY A 654 -17.69 4.09 -24.01
CA GLY A 654 -19.13 4.31 -23.95
C GLY A 654 -19.64 4.91 -25.25
N VAL A 655 -20.85 5.45 -25.23
CA VAL A 655 -21.35 6.25 -26.35
C VAL A 655 -20.73 7.64 -26.35
N PRO A 656 -20.66 8.34 -27.51
CA PRO A 656 -19.99 9.64 -27.59
C PRO A 656 -20.55 10.71 -26.65
N SER A 657 -21.88 10.76 -26.43
CA SER A 657 -22.53 11.68 -25.48
C SER A 657 -21.95 11.51 -24.07
N THR A 658 -22.02 10.31 -23.53
CA THR A 658 -21.58 9.97 -22.17
C THR A 658 -20.08 10.19 -21.98
N ILE A 659 -19.26 9.76 -22.94
CA ILE A 659 -17.79 9.93 -22.79
C ILE A 659 -17.39 11.40 -22.91
N SER A 660 -18.07 12.21 -23.73
CA SER A 660 -17.79 13.65 -23.83
C SER A 660 -18.15 14.43 -22.56
N GLU A 661 -19.13 13.98 -21.79
CA GLU A 661 -19.47 14.55 -20.50
C GLU A 661 -18.46 14.19 -19.41
N ILE A 662 -17.93 12.96 -19.45
CA ILE A 662 -17.03 12.44 -18.43
C ILE A 662 -15.57 12.86 -18.70
N CYS A 663 -15.12 12.89 -19.96
CA CYS A 663 -13.73 13.06 -20.33
C CYS A 663 -13.49 14.33 -21.15
N GLU A 664 -12.56 15.19 -20.71
CA GLU A 664 -12.08 16.32 -21.53
C GLU A 664 -11.28 15.82 -22.75
N ARG A 665 -10.57 14.70 -22.60
CA ARG A 665 -9.75 14.09 -23.66
C ARG A 665 -10.34 12.76 -24.09
N TRP A 666 -10.92 12.75 -25.27
CA TRP A 666 -11.60 11.57 -25.82
C TRP A 666 -11.52 11.53 -27.35
N ALA A 667 -11.91 10.43 -27.93
CA ALA A 667 -12.02 10.27 -29.37
C ALA A 667 -13.31 9.51 -29.72
N ARG A 668 -14.02 9.97 -30.76
CA ARG A 668 -15.13 9.24 -31.37
C ARG A 668 -14.58 8.23 -32.36
N ILE A 669 -15.12 7.03 -32.34
CA ILE A 669 -14.71 5.92 -33.17
C ILE A 669 -15.94 5.37 -33.90
N SER A 670 -15.83 5.22 -35.21
CA SER A 670 -16.86 4.63 -36.08
C SER A 670 -16.22 3.51 -36.93
N PRO A 671 -17.03 2.65 -37.63
CA PRO A 671 -16.50 1.67 -38.58
C PRO A 671 -15.62 2.33 -39.65
N GLY A 672 -14.47 1.74 -39.94
CA GLY A 672 -13.52 2.34 -40.86
C GLY A 672 -12.43 1.36 -41.34
N ARG A 673 -11.39 1.90 -41.94
CA ARG A 673 -10.32 1.09 -42.59
C ARG A 673 -9.06 0.94 -41.74
N GLU A 674 -8.85 1.78 -40.70
CA GLU A 674 -7.68 1.68 -39.84
C GLU A 674 -7.78 0.43 -38.96
N LYS A 675 -6.71 -0.36 -38.95
CA LYS A 675 -6.65 -1.54 -38.06
C LYS A 675 -6.65 -1.10 -36.59
N LYS A 676 -7.46 -1.76 -35.78
CA LYS A 676 -7.61 -1.43 -34.36
C LYS A 676 -6.26 -1.51 -33.59
N GLU A 677 -5.33 -2.36 -34.01
CA GLU A 677 -3.98 -2.48 -33.43
C GLU A 677 -3.14 -1.21 -33.70
N ALA A 678 -3.27 -0.60 -34.88
CA ALA A 678 -2.61 0.65 -35.23
C ALA A 678 -3.18 1.82 -34.40
N LEU A 679 -4.52 1.90 -34.32
CA LEU A 679 -5.20 2.88 -33.49
C LEU A 679 -4.83 2.75 -32.02
N ALA A 680 -4.84 1.52 -31.46
CA ALA A 680 -4.45 1.27 -30.08
C ALA A 680 -3.01 1.70 -29.80
N ASN A 681 -2.10 1.50 -30.73
CA ASN A 681 -0.71 1.96 -30.62
C ASN A 681 -0.60 3.50 -30.61
N ARG A 682 -1.38 4.20 -31.45
CA ARG A 682 -1.42 5.68 -31.46
C ARG A 682 -1.93 6.25 -30.14
N ILE A 683 -3.06 5.73 -29.64
CA ILE A 683 -3.62 6.14 -28.36
C ILE A 683 -2.63 5.83 -27.22
N SER A 684 -2.05 4.63 -27.19
CA SER A 684 -1.04 4.24 -26.21
C SER A 684 0.15 5.20 -26.17
N LYS A 685 0.70 5.59 -27.32
CA LYS A 685 1.82 6.54 -27.43
C LYS A 685 1.45 7.93 -26.93
N SER A 686 0.22 8.39 -27.18
CA SER A 686 -0.26 9.70 -26.77
C SER A 686 -0.58 9.77 -25.29
N THR A 687 -1.26 8.77 -24.74
CA THR A 687 -1.81 8.78 -23.39
C THR A 687 -0.89 8.15 -22.35
N GLY A 688 0.04 7.28 -22.76
CA GLY A 688 0.84 6.46 -21.86
C GLY A 688 0.12 5.18 -21.36
N LEU A 689 -1.13 4.92 -21.77
CA LEU A 689 -1.84 3.68 -21.47
C LEU A 689 -1.19 2.47 -22.14
N SER A 690 -1.40 1.26 -21.62
CA SER A 690 -0.93 0.05 -22.27
C SER A 690 -1.71 -0.19 -23.57
N GLN A 691 -1.04 -0.62 -24.62
CA GLN A 691 -1.69 -0.95 -25.89
C GLN A 691 -2.75 -2.07 -25.72
N GLU A 692 -2.50 -3.03 -24.83
CA GLU A 692 -3.42 -4.13 -24.53
C GLU A 692 -4.74 -3.61 -23.93
N ASP A 693 -4.65 -2.65 -22.99
CA ASP A 693 -5.83 -2.08 -22.36
C ASP A 693 -6.67 -1.28 -23.36
N VAL A 694 -6.02 -0.44 -24.18
CA VAL A 694 -6.70 0.31 -25.24
C VAL A 694 -7.36 -0.65 -26.22
N LEU A 695 -6.64 -1.69 -26.66
CA LEU A 695 -7.17 -2.68 -27.60
C LEU A 695 -8.41 -3.42 -27.07
N SER A 696 -8.46 -3.64 -25.74
CA SER A 696 -9.60 -4.31 -25.10
C SER A 696 -10.89 -3.48 -25.11
N CYS A 697 -10.78 -2.16 -25.24
CA CYS A 697 -11.91 -1.22 -25.29
C CYS A 697 -12.42 -0.98 -26.72
N LEU A 698 -11.64 -1.33 -27.76
CA LEU A 698 -12.02 -1.09 -29.15
C LEU A 698 -12.98 -2.17 -29.67
N PRO A 699 -13.95 -1.79 -30.56
CA PRO A 699 -14.84 -2.72 -31.22
C PRO A 699 -14.12 -3.76 -32.12
N PRO A 700 -14.82 -4.83 -32.50
CA PRO A 700 -14.24 -5.89 -33.33
C PRO A 700 -14.21 -5.49 -34.80
N GLY A 701 -13.17 -4.86 -35.29
CA GLY A 701 -13.04 -4.51 -36.72
C GLY A 701 -12.17 -3.29 -36.97
N GLY A 702 -12.22 -2.78 -38.20
CA GLY A 702 -11.54 -1.56 -38.58
C GLY A 702 -12.24 -0.32 -38.02
N CYS A 703 -11.48 0.73 -37.82
CA CYS A 703 -11.93 1.96 -37.17
C CYS A 703 -11.68 3.18 -38.05
N SER A 704 -12.52 4.19 -37.91
CA SER A 704 -12.30 5.59 -38.28
C SER A 704 -12.36 6.44 -37.01
N VAL A 705 -11.52 7.45 -36.89
CA VAL A 705 -11.33 8.20 -35.65
C VAL A 705 -11.57 9.68 -35.87
N ASP A 706 -12.45 10.29 -35.10
CA ASP A 706 -12.56 11.72 -34.91
C ASP A 706 -11.99 12.09 -33.53
N ASP A 707 -10.80 12.64 -33.52
CA ASP A 707 -10.05 12.91 -32.28
C ASP A 707 -10.51 14.22 -31.63
N LYS A 708 -10.79 14.16 -30.35
CA LYS A 708 -11.16 15.29 -29.48
C LYS A 708 -10.09 15.49 -28.38
N GLY A 709 -8.83 15.48 -28.77
CA GLY A 709 -7.69 15.73 -27.88
C GLY A 709 -7.15 14.50 -27.15
N LEU A 710 -7.60 13.29 -27.48
CA LEU A 710 -7.05 12.06 -26.91
C LEU A 710 -5.70 11.71 -27.54
N ILE A 711 -5.57 11.90 -28.85
CA ILE A 711 -4.36 11.60 -29.63
C ILE A 711 -3.66 12.92 -29.89
N ILE A 712 -2.67 13.24 -29.08
CA ILE A 712 -1.82 14.44 -29.29
C ILE A 712 -0.86 14.12 -30.46
N PRO A 713 -0.70 15.04 -31.45
CA PRO A 713 0.18 14.85 -32.61
C PRO A 713 1.64 14.62 -32.25
#